data_0452aa300454f312c845cb7d5b227eb2
#
_entry.id   0452aa300454f312c845cb7d5b227eb2
#
_cell.length_a   1.000
_cell.length_b   1.000
_cell.length_c   1.000
_cell.angle_alpha   90.00
_cell.angle_beta   90.00
_cell.angle_gamma   90.00
#
_symmetry.space_group_name_H-M   'P 1'
#
loop_
_entity.id
_entity.type
_entity.pdbx_description
1 polymer ?
#
loop_
_entity_poly.entity_id
_entity_poly.type
_entity_poly.pdbx_seq_one_letter_code
_entity_poly.pdbx_strand_id
1 'polypeptide(L)'
;MRYKYQLDNLNCAHCAGKIEAKIAETNGFEDVSFNFATKLLNFKSEKHNPVSEIQAICDSIEDGVTVVDKTPKNDITTKAEPEITKKKINHDTIFLAISIVLAVVSEILHLTLDGVAAVHYVVLAACFVATLLSGYKVFIKGAKNILKLRIDETTLMSVAVIAAFCLGDFVEAAMVTILFSIGEIFEDRAVDASRRDIEKLANIRPDTATIIVDGAEQVVPAESVEIGSIIEVKPYERVPLDGIIIKGKTTLDTSALTGESLPVDAGEGSEVLSGAINGSNLITVKTTKHFGDSTATRILQLVEDAAAQKGNSEKLISRFASVYTPVVVLIAVAIAVIPPLCGLGAFSEWLYRALVCLVASCPCAIVISVPLSYYSGIGAASEVGVLIKGGKYIEALAKADTFVFDKTGTLTSGKLSVNKVNTVGSYSADEVLALAAASEKYSAHPIASAIREKANGLKLPELSDYSESAGHGTSAVYNGKTIQCGGSKILSDEQKKIANKDDSVFVIYDGQLIGSLNVSDTVRPEAKEVISQLEGLGVKNTVMLTGDRQQPAENVKNELGLSECHAELLPAQKLELFKGLKSKSKGACFVGDGINDAPVLSASDCGIAMGFGSEAAIEASDAVLASGTLKQLPKAIKIARSVINTVKGNIIFALSIKALVIILAAFGLAQIWMSVIADTGVSVVCVLIAARLLKKKY
;
A
#
# COMPACT_ATOMS: atom_id res chain seq x y z
N MET A 1 19.25 -14.11 4.96
CA MET A 1 18.95 -13.33 3.76
C MET A 1 17.44 -13.23 3.58
N ARG A 2 16.93 -12.16 2.97
CA ARG A 2 15.52 -12.08 2.53
C ARG A 2 15.41 -12.61 1.12
N TYR A 3 14.44 -13.48 0.88
CA TYR A 3 14.14 -14.07 -0.41
C TYR A 3 12.75 -13.66 -0.87
N LYS A 4 12.61 -13.53 -2.20
CA LYS A 4 11.36 -13.19 -2.86
C LYS A 4 11.13 -14.15 -4.02
N TYR A 5 10.16 -15.06 -3.86
CA TYR A 5 9.85 -16.07 -4.87
C TYR A 5 8.45 -15.86 -5.42
N GLN A 6 8.29 -16.09 -6.70
CA GLN A 6 6.98 -16.08 -7.35
C GLN A 6 6.50 -17.53 -7.50
N LEU A 7 5.27 -17.79 -7.06
CA LEU A 7 4.61 -19.10 -7.18
C LEU A 7 3.59 -19.06 -8.32
N ASP A 8 4.04 -19.42 -9.53
CA ASP A 8 3.15 -19.45 -10.70
C ASP A 8 2.25 -20.67 -10.68
N ASN A 9 1.08 -20.57 -11.35
CA ASN A 9 0.03 -21.60 -11.41
C ASN A 9 -0.61 -21.98 -10.06
N LEU A 10 -0.38 -21.24 -8.99
CA LEU A 10 -1.08 -21.41 -7.71
C LEU A 10 -2.43 -20.66 -7.78
N ASN A 11 -3.52 -21.39 -7.97
CA ASN A 11 -4.86 -20.81 -8.18
C ASN A 11 -5.82 -21.08 -7.01
N CYS A 12 -5.39 -21.84 -6.01
CA CYS A 12 -6.18 -22.17 -4.83
C CYS A 12 -5.73 -21.35 -3.62
N ALA A 13 -6.51 -20.39 -3.18
CA ALA A 13 -6.17 -19.56 -2.02
C ALA A 13 -6.04 -20.35 -0.71
N HIS A 14 -6.80 -21.43 -0.55
CA HIS A 14 -6.65 -22.34 0.59
C HIS A 14 -5.33 -23.13 0.53
N CYS A 15 -4.92 -23.59 -0.65
CA CYS A 15 -3.62 -24.25 -0.86
C CYS A 15 -2.48 -23.29 -0.59
N ALA A 16 -2.61 -22.03 -1.02
CA ALA A 16 -1.67 -20.95 -0.73
C ALA A 16 -1.45 -20.76 0.78
N GLY A 17 -2.53 -20.71 1.56
CA GLY A 17 -2.45 -20.63 3.02
C GLY A 17 -1.77 -21.84 3.66
N LYS A 18 -1.97 -23.05 3.11
CA LYS A 18 -1.29 -24.27 3.59
C LYS A 18 0.20 -24.29 3.22
N ILE A 19 0.55 -23.82 2.01
CA ILE A 19 1.95 -23.69 1.59
C ILE A 19 2.67 -22.72 2.52
N GLU A 20 2.09 -21.54 2.76
CA GLU A 20 2.63 -20.53 3.67
C GLU A 20 2.85 -21.09 5.09
N ALA A 21 1.84 -21.74 5.66
CA ALA A 21 1.92 -22.33 7.00
C ALA A 21 3.01 -23.42 7.06
N LYS A 22 3.08 -24.31 6.05
CA LYS A 22 4.04 -25.40 6.03
C LYS A 22 5.49 -24.92 5.86
N ILE A 23 5.70 -23.86 5.07
CA ILE A 23 7.02 -23.22 4.96
C ILE A 23 7.38 -22.56 6.30
N ALA A 24 6.44 -21.86 6.95
CA ALA A 24 6.68 -21.23 8.25
C ALA A 24 6.97 -22.24 9.39
N GLU A 25 6.43 -23.47 9.31
CA GLU A 25 6.71 -24.55 10.24
C GLU A 25 8.04 -25.27 9.94
N THR A 26 8.64 -25.05 8.77
CA THR A 26 9.87 -25.73 8.35
C THR A 26 11.08 -24.99 8.92
N ASN A 27 11.95 -25.71 9.60
CA ASN A 27 13.16 -25.14 10.20
C ASN A 27 14.05 -24.43 9.18
N GLY A 28 14.47 -23.21 9.50
CA GLY A 28 15.35 -22.40 8.67
C GLY A 28 14.60 -21.40 7.77
N PHE A 29 13.27 -21.23 7.94
CA PHE A 29 12.48 -20.18 7.33
C PHE A 29 11.81 -19.33 8.41
N GLU A 30 11.99 -18.03 8.32
CA GLU A 30 11.43 -17.02 9.23
C GLU A 30 10.68 -15.95 8.44
N ASP A 31 9.76 -15.23 9.09
CA ASP A 31 8.98 -14.13 8.49
C ASP A 31 8.30 -14.53 7.16
N VAL A 32 7.78 -15.76 7.09
CA VAL A 32 7.15 -16.29 5.88
C VAL A 32 5.82 -15.60 5.65
N SER A 33 5.65 -15.04 4.46
CA SER A 33 4.41 -14.38 4.04
C SER A 33 4.17 -14.63 2.55
N PHE A 34 2.99 -15.13 2.22
CA PHE A 34 2.54 -15.33 0.85
C PHE A 34 1.37 -14.43 0.51
N ASN A 35 1.49 -13.68 -0.57
CA ASN A 35 0.39 -12.89 -1.12
C ASN A 35 -0.22 -13.62 -2.32
N PHE A 36 -1.48 -14.01 -2.17
CA PHE A 36 -2.20 -14.73 -3.21
C PHE A 36 -2.48 -13.87 -4.45
N ALA A 37 -2.73 -12.57 -4.28
CA ALA A 37 -3.02 -11.65 -5.38
C ALA A 37 -1.80 -11.43 -6.29
N THR A 38 -0.59 -11.29 -5.72
CA THR A 38 0.66 -11.11 -6.47
C THR A 38 1.40 -12.41 -6.76
N LYS A 39 0.97 -13.52 -6.14
CA LYS A 39 1.66 -14.82 -6.15
C LYS A 39 3.09 -14.75 -5.61
N LEU A 40 3.41 -13.75 -4.78
CA LEU A 40 4.72 -13.53 -4.19
C LEU A 40 4.81 -14.17 -2.80
N LEU A 41 5.87 -14.94 -2.60
CA LEU A 41 6.28 -15.53 -1.34
C LEU A 41 7.52 -14.80 -0.84
N ASN A 42 7.42 -14.13 0.29
CA ASN A 42 8.53 -13.47 0.97
C ASN A 42 8.89 -14.24 2.23
N PHE A 43 10.16 -14.42 2.48
CA PHE A 43 10.65 -15.10 3.68
C PHE A 43 12.12 -14.74 3.98
N LYS A 44 12.54 -14.97 5.21
CA LYS A 44 13.94 -14.93 5.60
C LYS A 44 14.48 -16.36 5.73
N SER A 45 15.69 -16.62 5.25
CA SER A 45 16.39 -17.89 5.44
C SER A 45 17.90 -17.69 5.49
N GLU A 46 18.57 -18.54 6.26
CA GLU A 46 20.03 -18.68 6.24
C GLU A 46 20.50 -19.66 5.15
N LYS A 47 19.57 -20.45 4.60
CA LYS A 47 19.87 -21.42 3.55
C LYS A 47 20.19 -20.72 2.24
N HIS A 48 21.20 -21.18 1.53
CA HIS A 48 21.57 -20.65 0.23
C HIS A 48 20.69 -21.29 -0.87
N ASN A 49 19.93 -20.46 -1.61
CA ASN A 49 19.06 -20.86 -2.72
C ASN A 49 18.04 -21.99 -2.40
N PRO A 50 17.05 -21.75 -1.51
CA PRO A 50 16.10 -22.78 -1.09
C PRO A 50 14.96 -23.07 -2.08
N VAL A 51 15.12 -22.76 -3.38
CA VAL A 51 14.10 -22.96 -4.43
C VAL A 51 13.60 -24.39 -4.48
N SER A 52 14.52 -25.37 -4.46
CA SER A 52 14.17 -26.80 -4.55
C SER A 52 13.35 -27.30 -3.35
N GLU A 53 13.65 -26.79 -2.16
CA GLU A 53 12.94 -27.16 -0.93
C GLU A 53 11.53 -26.57 -0.93
N ILE A 54 11.39 -25.31 -1.34
CA ILE A 54 10.08 -24.65 -1.48
C ILE A 54 9.26 -25.30 -2.60
N GLN A 55 9.89 -25.66 -3.74
CA GLN A 55 9.23 -26.41 -4.81
C GLN A 55 8.66 -27.74 -4.28
N ALA A 56 9.44 -28.48 -3.52
CA ALA A 56 8.98 -29.76 -2.94
C ALA A 56 7.81 -29.56 -1.95
N ILE A 57 7.81 -28.47 -1.18
CA ILE A 57 6.70 -28.11 -0.31
C ILE A 57 5.45 -27.77 -1.16
N CYS A 58 5.60 -26.97 -2.21
CA CYS A 58 4.53 -26.63 -3.12
C CYS A 58 3.94 -27.88 -3.76
N ASP A 59 4.75 -28.74 -4.35
CA ASP A 59 4.33 -30.00 -5.00
C ASP A 59 3.65 -30.95 -4.02
N SER A 60 4.05 -30.90 -2.73
CA SER A 60 3.36 -31.67 -1.69
C SER A 60 1.95 -31.18 -1.42
N ILE A 61 1.60 -29.93 -1.79
CA ILE A 61 0.32 -29.27 -1.49
C ILE A 61 -0.50 -29.04 -2.75
N GLU A 62 0.06 -28.54 -3.80
CA GLU A 62 -0.60 -28.32 -5.10
C GLU A 62 0.35 -28.63 -6.24
N ASP A 63 -0.01 -29.60 -7.09
CA ASP A 63 0.80 -30.02 -8.24
C ASP A 63 0.75 -28.95 -9.34
N GLY A 64 1.91 -28.73 -10.00
CA GLY A 64 2.02 -27.81 -11.12
C GLY A 64 2.31 -26.35 -10.74
N VAL A 65 2.50 -26.05 -9.45
CA VAL A 65 3.02 -24.78 -8.99
C VAL A 65 4.49 -24.68 -9.37
N THR A 66 4.88 -23.58 -9.99
CA THR A 66 6.27 -23.33 -10.38
C THR A 66 6.86 -22.23 -9.50
N VAL A 67 7.98 -22.50 -8.86
CA VAL A 67 8.68 -21.55 -8.00
C VAL A 67 9.75 -20.81 -8.81
N VAL A 68 9.60 -19.49 -8.97
CA VAL A 68 10.55 -18.63 -9.68
C VAL A 68 11.22 -17.69 -8.69
N ASP A 69 12.55 -17.67 -8.67
CA ASP A 69 13.32 -16.75 -7.84
C ASP A 69 13.27 -15.32 -8.42
N LYS A 70 12.67 -14.40 -7.69
CA LYS A 70 12.61 -12.97 -7.97
C LYS A 70 13.44 -12.15 -6.98
N THR A 71 14.30 -12.80 -6.20
CA THR A 71 15.19 -12.11 -5.26
C THR A 71 16.16 -11.22 -6.05
N PRO A 72 16.29 -9.93 -5.72
CA PRO A 72 17.25 -9.06 -6.36
C PRO A 72 18.66 -9.62 -6.15
N LYS A 73 19.29 -10.07 -7.23
CA LYS A 73 20.69 -10.51 -7.21
C LYS A 73 21.58 -9.36 -7.67
N ASN A 74 22.59 -9.05 -6.90
CA ASN A 74 23.66 -8.10 -7.27
C ASN A 74 24.61 -8.66 -8.35
N ASP A 75 24.18 -9.58 -9.19
CA ASP A 75 25.01 -10.16 -10.23
C ASP A 75 24.49 -9.78 -11.63
N ILE A 76 25.35 -9.06 -12.32
CA ILE A 76 25.29 -8.71 -13.73
C ILE A 76 25.50 -10.00 -14.55
N THR A 77 24.43 -10.61 -15.02
CA THR A 77 24.33 -11.40 -16.26
C THR A 77 23.16 -12.36 -16.20
N THR A 78 22.05 -11.99 -16.81
CA THR A 78 21.30 -12.87 -17.71
C THR A 78 20.17 -12.07 -18.36
N LYS A 79 20.29 -11.90 -19.67
CA LYS A 79 19.22 -11.36 -20.54
C LYS A 79 18.00 -12.27 -20.41
N ALA A 80 16.93 -11.79 -19.81
CA ALA A 80 15.59 -12.30 -20.05
C ALA A 80 15.07 -11.56 -21.29
N GLU A 81 15.09 -12.22 -22.45
CA GLU A 81 14.33 -11.77 -23.62
C GLU A 81 12.84 -11.70 -23.24
N PRO A 82 12.10 -10.66 -23.67
CA PRO A 82 10.66 -10.66 -23.51
C PRO A 82 10.09 -11.78 -24.40
N GLU A 83 9.63 -12.86 -23.79
CA GLU A 83 8.80 -13.84 -24.50
C GLU A 83 7.56 -13.12 -25.02
N ILE A 84 7.57 -12.88 -26.33
CA ILE A 84 6.38 -12.52 -27.09
C ILE A 84 5.45 -13.73 -26.97
N THR A 85 4.54 -13.70 -26.01
CA THR A 85 3.49 -14.70 -25.84
C THR A 85 2.65 -14.71 -27.10
N LYS A 86 2.99 -15.62 -28.03
CA LYS A 86 2.09 -16.03 -29.11
C LYS A 86 0.75 -16.39 -28.45
N LYS A 87 -0.33 -15.74 -28.86
CA LYS A 87 -1.70 -16.06 -28.48
C LYS A 87 -1.93 -17.55 -28.71
N LYS A 88 -1.66 -18.39 -27.73
CA LYS A 88 -2.05 -19.80 -27.72
C LYS A 88 -3.58 -19.82 -27.81
N ILE A 89 -4.12 -20.42 -28.82
CA ILE A 89 -5.55 -20.72 -28.94
C ILE A 89 -5.88 -21.49 -27.66
N ASN A 90 -6.75 -20.92 -26.83
CA ASN A 90 -7.03 -21.47 -25.50
C ASN A 90 -7.93 -22.69 -25.72
N HIS A 91 -7.36 -23.89 -25.70
CA HIS A 91 -8.08 -25.16 -25.86
C HIS A 91 -9.28 -25.28 -24.92
N ASP A 92 -9.16 -24.72 -23.73
CA ASP A 92 -10.21 -24.71 -22.73
C ASP A 92 -11.48 -23.97 -23.21
N THR A 93 -11.30 -22.83 -23.89
CA THR A 93 -12.44 -22.09 -24.47
C THR A 93 -13.14 -22.84 -25.55
N ILE A 94 -12.38 -23.60 -26.35
CA ILE A 94 -12.95 -24.45 -27.43
C ILE A 94 -13.72 -25.63 -26.82
N PHE A 95 -13.14 -26.32 -25.82
CA PHE A 95 -13.80 -27.44 -25.14
C PHE A 95 -15.07 -27.00 -24.44
N LEU A 96 -15.03 -25.82 -23.79
CA LEU A 96 -16.21 -25.26 -23.16
C LEU A 96 -17.31 -24.93 -24.19
N ALA A 97 -16.97 -24.32 -25.34
CA ALA A 97 -17.94 -24.03 -26.39
C ALA A 97 -18.59 -25.32 -26.96
N ILE A 98 -17.80 -26.37 -27.20
CA ILE A 98 -18.32 -27.67 -27.62
C ILE A 98 -19.25 -28.26 -26.54
N SER A 99 -18.86 -28.20 -25.26
CA SER A 99 -19.66 -28.69 -24.13
C SER A 99 -21.02 -27.99 -24.05
N ILE A 100 -21.05 -26.66 -24.24
CA ILE A 100 -22.29 -25.87 -24.25
C ILE A 100 -23.22 -26.34 -25.37
N VAL A 101 -22.67 -26.50 -26.60
CA VAL A 101 -23.48 -26.96 -27.73
C VAL A 101 -24.04 -28.37 -27.49
N LEU A 102 -23.22 -29.27 -26.96
CA LEU A 102 -23.65 -30.63 -26.64
C LEU A 102 -24.75 -30.64 -25.56
N ALA A 103 -24.60 -29.85 -24.51
CA ALA A 103 -25.59 -29.76 -23.44
C ALA A 103 -26.92 -29.19 -23.94
N VAL A 104 -26.91 -28.12 -24.74
CA VAL A 104 -28.12 -27.50 -25.31
C VAL A 104 -28.83 -28.48 -26.26
N VAL A 105 -28.08 -29.16 -27.10
CA VAL A 105 -28.67 -30.19 -28.01
C VAL A 105 -29.26 -31.33 -27.18
N SER A 106 -28.58 -31.79 -26.14
CA SER A 106 -29.08 -32.83 -25.24
C SER A 106 -30.38 -32.44 -24.54
N GLU A 107 -30.48 -31.20 -24.06
CA GLU A 107 -31.69 -30.69 -23.43
C GLU A 107 -32.87 -30.61 -24.42
N ILE A 108 -32.63 -30.11 -25.64
CA ILE A 108 -33.65 -30.06 -26.68
C ILE A 108 -34.12 -31.47 -27.06
N LEU A 109 -33.21 -32.44 -27.20
CA LEU A 109 -33.57 -33.85 -27.47
C LEU A 109 -34.35 -34.46 -26.31
N HIS A 110 -34.00 -34.19 -25.09
CA HIS A 110 -34.69 -34.68 -23.90
C HIS A 110 -36.13 -34.13 -23.87
N LEU A 111 -36.33 -32.83 -24.09
CA LEU A 111 -37.64 -32.18 -24.05
C LEU A 111 -38.55 -32.56 -25.26
N THR A 112 -37.99 -32.87 -26.42
CA THR A 112 -38.80 -33.08 -27.66
C THR A 112 -39.08 -34.54 -27.95
N LEU A 113 -38.27 -35.48 -27.48
CA LEU A 113 -38.31 -36.92 -27.84
C LEU A 113 -38.29 -37.81 -26.56
N ASP A 114 -38.83 -37.30 -25.46
CA ASP A 114 -38.93 -38.04 -24.23
C ASP A 114 -39.81 -39.29 -24.39
N GLY A 115 -39.28 -40.45 -23.99
CA GLY A 115 -39.93 -41.75 -24.15
C GLY A 115 -39.32 -42.69 -25.19
N VAL A 116 -38.34 -42.23 -25.99
CA VAL A 116 -37.58 -43.09 -26.91
C VAL A 116 -36.30 -43.58 -26.24
N ALA A 117 -36.18 -44.86 -25.94
CA ALA A 117 -35.03 -45.45 -25.24
C ALA A 117 -33.67 -45.11 -25.93
N ALA A 118 -33.61 -45.02 -27.25
CA ALA A 118 -32.42 -44.66 -27.99
C ALA A 118 -31.98 -43.20 -27.72
N VAL A 119 -32.93 -42.29 -27.57
CA VAL A 119 -32.68 -40.88 -27.25
C VAL A 119 -32.08 -40.72 -25.84
N HIS A 120 -32.55 -41.47 -24.86
CA HIS A 120 -31.99 -41.47 -23.53
C HIS A 120 -30.49 -41.82 -23.51
N TYR A 121 -30.06 -42.84 -24.22
CA TYR A 121 -28.63 -43.19 -24.31
C TYR A 121 -27.81 -42.15 -25.07
N VAL A 122 -28.38 -41.51 -26.08
CA VAL A 122 -27.71 -40.42 -26.81
C VAL A 122 -27.52 -39.20 -25.90
N VAL A 123 -28.54 -38.80 -25.16
CA VAL A 123 -28.48 -37.70 -24.17
C VAL A 123 -27.45 -38.01 -23.08
N LEU A 124 -27.46 -39.22 -22.52
CA LEU A 124 -26.48 -39.68 -21.56
C LEU A 124 -25.05 -39.58 -22.08
N ALA A 125 -24.79 -40.09 -23.29
CA ALA A 125 -23.46 -40.04 -23.88
C ALA A 125 -23.01 -38.62 -24.22
N ALA A 126 -23.90 -37.75 -24.70
CA ALA A 126 -23.59 -36.36 -25.03
C ALA A 126 -23.34 -35.54 -23.76
N CYS A 127 -24.16 -35.71 -22.71
CA CYS A 127 -23.94 -35.05 -21.40
C CYS A 127 -22.65 -35.55 -20.73
N PHE A 128 -22.34 -36.85 -20.85
CA PHE A 128 -21.08 -37.37 -20.30
C PHE A 128 -19.85 -36.76 -21.00
N VAL A 129 -19.87 -36.68 -22.34
CA VAL A 129 -18.81 -36.03 -23.11
C VAL A 129 -18.72 -34.55 -22.79
N ALA A 130 -19.84 -33.82 -22.70
CA ALA A 130 -19.88 -32.41 -22.32
C ALA A 130 -19.26 -32.19 -20.95
N THR A 131 -19.63 -33.01 -19.96
CA THR A 131 -19.09 -32.96 -18.60
C THR A 131 -17.58 -33.23 -18.55
N LEU A 132 -17.10 -34.21 -19.31
CA LEU A 132 -15.67 -34.51 -19.37
C LEU A 132 -14.89 -33.37 -20.04
N LEU A 133 -15.38 -32.78 -21.13
CA LEU A 133 -14.71 -31.71 -21.86
C LEU A 133 -14.68 -30.41 -21.05
N SER A 134 -15.78 -30.04 -20.36
CA SER A 134 -15.83 -28.84 -19.55
C SER A 134 -15.11 -29.01 -18.21
N GLY A 135 -15.19 -30.19 -17.59
CA GLY A 135 -14.73 -30.46 -16.23
C GLY A 135 -13.41 -31.22 -16.12
N TYR A 136 -12.67 -31.50 -17.21
CA TYR A 136 -11.52 -32.41 -17.16
C TYR A 136 -10.45 -31.97 -16.16
N LYS A 137 -10.16 -30.67 -16.05
CA LYS A 137 -9.21 -30.11 -15.07
C LYS A 137 -9.70 -30.30 -13.64
N VAL A 138 -11.00 -30.06 -13.42
CA VAL A 138 -11.65 -30.22 -12.12
C VAL A 138 -11.59 -31.66 -11.65
N PHE A 139 -11.92 -32.61 -12.54
CA PHE A 139 -11.89 -34.05 -12.21
C PHE A 139 -10.48 -34.59 -11.97
N ILE A 140 -9.49 -34.18 -12.77
CA ILE A 140 -8.08 -34.57 -12.56
C ILE A 140 -7.58 -34.04 -11.21
N LYS A 141 -7.86 -32.77 -10.90
CA LYS A 141 -7.46 -32.13 -9.65
C LYS A 141 -8.24 -32.73 -8.46
N GLY A 142 -9.55 -32.93 -8.60
CA GLY A 142 -10.40 -33.57 -7.60
C GLY A 142 -9.98 -35.00 -7.26
N ALA A 143 -9.69 -35.83 -8.27
CA ALA A 143 -9.21 -37.20 -8.07
C ALA A 143 -7.86 -37.23 -7.34
N LYS A 144 -6.90 -36.39 -7.72
CA LYS A 144 -5.62 -36.25 -7.02
C LYS A 144 -5.80 -35.81 -5.55
N ASN A 145 -6.74 -34.91 -5.29
CA ASN A 145 -7.00 -34.41 -3.94
C ASN A 145 -7.70 -35.47 -3.08
N ILE A 146 -8.61 -36.23 -3.63
CA ILE A 146 -9.22 -37.39 -2.94
C ILE A 146 -8.16 -38.42 -2.52
N LEU A 147 -7.22 -38.75 -3.42
CA LEU A 147 -6.13 -39.67 -3.12
C LEU A 147 -5.21 -39.16 -2.00
N LYS A 148 -5.08 -37.83 -1.88
CA LYS A 148 -4.32 -37.16 -0.82
C LYS A 148 -5.16 -36.83 0.44
N LEU A 149 -6.39 -37.35 0.52
CA LEU A 149 -7.39 -37.05 1.59
C LEU A 149 -7.63 -35.55 1.82
N ARG A 150 -7.65 -34.78 0.73
CA ARG A 150 -7.88 -33.34 0.74
C ARG A 150 -9.26 -33.01 0.24
N ILE A 151 -9.98 -32.21 1.00
CA ILE A 151 -11.31 -31.73 0.65
C ILE A 151 -11.18 -30.25 0.26
N ASP A 152 -11.20 -29.99 -1.03
CA ASP A 152 -11.26 -28.66 -1.61
C ASP A 152 -12.51 -28.52 -2.51
N GLU A 153 -12.67 -27.36 -3.09
CA GLU A 153 -13.77 -27.00 -3.99
C GLU A 153 -13.87 -27.98 -5.18
N THR A 154 -12.74 -28.31 -5.84
CA THR A 154 -12.70 -29.20 -6.99
C THR A 154 -13.08 -30.64 -6.61
N THR A 155 -12.72 -31.06 -5.41
CA THR A 155 -13.13 -32.36 -4.82
C THR A 155 -14.64 -32.40 -4.58
N LEU A 156 -15.19 -31.37 -3.93
CA LEU A 156 -16.61 -31.27 -3.63
C LEU A 156 -17.45 -31.24 -4.91
N MET A 157 -16.98 -30.50 -5.91
CA MET A 157 -17.60 -30.39 -7.22
C MET A 157 -17.58 -31.72 -7.97
N SER A 158 -16.43 -32.42 -7.97
CA SER A 158 -16.31 -33.75 -8.59
C SER A 158 -17.25 -34.75 -7.96
N VAL A 159 -17.37 -34.78 -6.64
CA VAL A 159 -18.29 -35.65 -5.91
C VAL A 159 -19.74 -35.32 -6.25
N ALA A 160 -20.12 -34.04 -6.31
CA ALA A 160 -21.47 -33.60 -6.64
C ALA A 160 -21.88 -34.00 -8.06
N VAL A 161 -20.99 -33.82 -9.04
CA VAL A 161 -21.24 -34.20 -10.43
C VAL A 161 -21.35 -35.72 -10.61
N ILE A 162 -20.46 -36.49 -9.98
CA ILE A 162 -20.53 -37.95 -10.01
C ILE A 162 -21.85 -38.45 -9.38
N ALA A 163 -22.25 -37.87 -8.24
CA ALA A 163 -23.49 -38.21 -7.58
C ALA A 163 -24.72 -37.84 -8.42
N ALA A 164 -24.74 -36.69 -9.12
CA ALA A 164 -25.80 -36.31 -10.03
C ALA A 164 -25.94 -37.34 -11.18
N PHE A 165 -24.82 -37.80 -11.76
CA PHE A 165 -24.84 -38.89 -12.74
C PHE A 165 -25.43 -40.19 -12.16
N CYS A 166 -25.07 -40.55 -10.92
CA CYS A 166 -25.61 -41.75 -10.25
C CYS A 166 -27.12 -41.64 -9.95
N LEU A 167 -27.62 -40.42 -9.75
CA LEU A 167 -29.05 -40.14 -9.52
C LEU A 167 -29.86 -40.07 -10.83
N GLY A 168 -29.19 -40.04 -12.01
CA GLY A 168 -29.83 -39.98 -13.33
C GLY A 168 -30.02 -38.57 -13.87
N ASP A 169 -29.49 -37.54 -13.17
CA ASP A 169 -29.64 -36.13 -13.55
C ASP A 169 -28.45 -35.67 -14.46
N PHE A 170 -28.35 -36.30 -15.65
CA PHE A 170 -27.20 -36.13 -16.55
C PHE A 170 -27.05 -34.69 -17.10
N VAL A 171 -28.19 -34.08 -17.43
CA VAL A 171 -28.22 -32.70 -17.96
C VAL A 171 -27.76 -31.72 -16.87
N GLU A 172 -28.24 -31.91 -15.63
CA GLU A 172 -27.82 -31.07 -14.50
C GLU A 172 -26.33 -31.22 -14.24
N ALA A 173 -25.76 -32.43 -14.28
CA ALA A 173 -24.33 -32.68 -14.11
C ALA A 173 -23.49 -31.94 -15.17
N ALA A 174 -23.93 -31.98 -16.45
CA ALA A 174 -23.27 -31.25 -17.52
C ALA A 174 -23.38 -29.72 -17.34
N MET A 175 -24.56 -29.23 -16.98
CA MET A 175 -24.80 -27.81 -16.75
C MET A 175 -23.95 -27.27 -15.58
N VAL A 176 -23.85 -28.03 -14.50
CA VAL A 176 -23.03 -27.69 -13.32
C VAL A 176 -21.56 -27.53 -13.69
N THR A 177 -20.97 -28.46 -14.44
CA THR A 177 -19.56 -28.38 -14.87
C THR A 177 -19.32 -27.22 -15.83
N ILE A 178 -20.23 -26.96 -16.76
CA ILE A 178 -20.16 -25.83 -17.69
C ILE A 178 -20.22 -24.50 -16.96
N LEU A 179 -21.21 -24.33 -16.06
CA LEU A 179 -21.38 -23.11 -15.27
C LEU A 179 -20.18 -22.84 -14.35
N PHE A 180 -19.66 -23.90 -13.73
CA PHE A 180 -18.45 -23.80 -12.91
C PHE A 180 -17.25 -23.33 -13.74
N SER A 181 -17.01 -23.94 -14.92
CA SER A 181 -15.88 -23.53 -15.79
C SER A 181 -16.04 -22.13 -16.35
N ILE A 182 -17.26 -21.70 -16.66
CA ILE A 182 -17.56 -20.31 -17.02
C ILE A 182 -17.20 -19.38 -15.88
N GLY A 183 -17.63 -19.71 -14.65
CA GLY A 183 -17.37 -18.94 -13.47
C GLY A 183 -15.87 -18.80 -13.19
N GLU A 184 -15.10 -19.88 -13.25
CA GLU A 184 -13.66 -19.89 -13.06
C GLU A 184 -12.95 -18.97 -14.08
N ILE A 185 -13.36 -19.03 -15.37
CA ILE A 185 -12.81 -18.14 -16.41
C ILE A 185 -13.12 -16.66 -16.11
N PHE A 186 -14.32 -16.32 -15.65
CA PHE A 186 -14.67 -14.94 -15.32
C PHE A 186 -13.94 -14.46 -14.08
N GLU A 187 -13.79 -15.28 -13.07
CA GLU A 187 -13.07 -15.00 -11.84
C GLU A 187 -11.59 -14.75 -12.12
N ASP A 188 -10.92 -15.64 -12.85
CA ASP A 188 -9.53 -15.48 -13.28
C ASP A 188 -9.33 -14.18 -14.06
N ARG A 189 -10.20 -13.87 -15.02
CA ARG A 189 -10.13 -12.63 -15.78
C ARG A 189 -10.32 -11.38 -14.94
N ALA A 190 -11.21 -11.41 -13.96
CA ALA A 190 -11.48 -10.29 -13.08
C ALA A 190 -10.30 -10.04 -12.12
N VAL A 191 -9.71 -11.10 -11.58
CA VAL A 191 -8.49 -11.03 -10.76
C VAL A 191 -7.30 -10.52 -11.57
N ASP A 192 -7.09 -11.05 -12.77
CA ASP A 192 -6.00 -10.64 -13.66
C ASP A 192 -6.15 -9.19 -14.14
N ALA A 193 -7.37 -8.74 -14.40
CA ALA A 193 -7.63 -7.34 -14.75
C ALA A 193 -7.27 -6.40 -13.60
N SER A 194 -7.68 -6.75 -12.38
CA SER A 194 -7.34 -5.99 -11.18
C SER A 194 -5.83 -5.99 -10.93
N ARG A 195 -5.16 -7.12 -11.12
CA ARG A 195 -3.69 -7.23 -11.00
C ARG A 195 -2.97 -6.33 -11.99
N ARG A 196 -3.35 -6.37 -13.29
CA ARG A 196 -2.75 -5.52 -14.32
C ARG A 196 -2.92 -4.03 -14.05
N ASP A 197 -4.06 -3.61 -13.51
CA ASP A 197 -4.26 -2.20 -13.15
C ASP A 197 -3.30 -1.76 -12.02
N ILE A 198 -2.97 -2.64 -11.09
CA ILE A 198 -2.00 -2.40 -10.03
C ILE A 198 -0.56 -2.48 -10.55
N GLU A 199 -0.24 -3.42 -11.44
CA GLU A 199 1.07 -3.52 -12.09
C GLU A 199 1.41 -2.27 -12.92
N LYS A 200 0.41 -1.59 -13.50
CA LYS A 200 0.63 -0.29 -14.17
C LYS A 200 1.11 0.79 -13.22
N LEU A 201 0.67 0.76 -11.95
CA LEU A 201 1.16 1.68 -10.91
C LEU A 201 2.62 1.39 -10.53
N ALA A 202 3.06 0.13 -10.69
CA ALA A 202 4.44 -0.28 -10.46
C ALA A 202 5.38 0.08 -11.63
N ASN A 203 4.84 0.36 -12.83
CA ASN A 203 5.61 0.70 -14.04
C ASN A 203 6.06 2.17 -14.08
N ILE A 204 6.40 2.74 -12.91
CA ILE A 204 6.92 4.11 -12.78
C ILE A 204 8.42 4.14 -13.11
N ARG A 205 9.11 2.99 -13.08
CA ARG A 205 10.55 2.85 -13.17
C ARG A 205 11.01 2.61 -14.61
N PRO A 206 11.82 3.50 -15.22
CA PRO A 206 12.47 3.24 -16.51
C PRO A 206 13.55 2.15 -16.38
N ASP A 207 13.62 1.25 -17.35
CA ASP A 207 14.64 0.19 -17.38
C ASP A 207 15.95 0.63 -18.05
N THR A 208 15.94 1.76 -18.77
CA THR A 208 17.09 2.29 -19.50
C THR A 208 17.35 3.75 -19.15
N ALA A 209 18.60 4.18 -19.26
CA ALA A 209 19.05 5.56 -19.13
C ALA A 209 19.95 5.95 -20.30
N THR A 210 19.87 7.21 -20.76
CA THR A 210 20.79 7.76 -21.73
C THR A 210 21.94 8.46 -21.00
N ILE A 211 23.15 7.90 -21.05
CA ILE A 211 24.35 8.49 -20.45
C ILE A 211 25.17 9.25 -21.50
N ILE A 212 25.91 10.25 -21.05
CA ILE A 212 26.87 10.97 -21.89
C ILE A 212 28.29 10.50 -21.55
N VAL A 213 28.94 9.79 -22.47
CA VAL A 213 30.31 9.33 -22.35
C VAL A 213 31.14 9.96 -23.48
N ASP A 214 32.19 10.69 -23.15
CA ASP A 214 33.07 11.37 -24.12
C ASP A 214 32.31 12.26 -25.13
N GLY A 215 31.18 12.85 -24.72
CA GLY A 215 30.34 13.72 -25.55
C GLY A 215 29.35 12.98 -26.48
N ALA A 216 29.28 11.65 -26.42
CA ALA A 216 28.35 10.85 -27.19
C ALA A 216 27.21 10.28 -26.28
N GLU A 217 25.98 10.28 -26.80
CA GLU A 217 24.86 9.63 -26.14
C GLU A 217 24.95 8.10 -26.27
N GLN A 218 24.81 7.40 -25.15
CA GLN A 218 24.73 5.94 -25.10
C GLN A 218 23.54 5.51 -24.24
N VAL A 219 22.67 4.68 -24.79
CA VAL A 219 21.56 4.08 -24.03
C VAL A 219 22.10 2.83 -23.33
N VAL A 220 21.97 2.80 -22.01
CA VAL A 220 22.42 1.70 -21.15
C VAL A 220 21.29 1.24 -20.25
N PRO A 221 21.33 0.02 -19.70
CA PRO A 221 20.44 -0.38 -18.61
C PRO A 221 20.58 0.58 -17.42
N ALA A 222 19.47 1.07 -16.87
CA ALA A 222 19.51 2.02 -15.76
C ALA A 222 20.23 1.45 -14.52
N GLU A 223 20.22 0.12 -14.35
CA GLU A 223 20.93 -0.60 -13.29
C GLU A 223 22.46 -0.48 -13.37
N SER A 224 23.00 -0.21 -14.56
CA SER A 224 24.45 -0.08 -14.78
C SER A 224 24.99 1.32 -14.57
N VAL A 225 24.13 2.30 -14.27
CA VAL A 225 24.52 3.69 -14.09
C VAL A 225 25.08 3.92 -12.69
N GLU A 226 26.30 4.42 -12.60
CA GLU A 226 26.96 4.74 -11.33
C GLU A 226 26.55 6.10 -10.79
N ILE A 227 26.72 6.29 -9.47
CA ILE A 227 26.54 7.62 -8.83
C ILE A 227 27.54 8.62 -9.41
N GLY A 228 27.04 9.82 -9.72
CA GLY A 228 27.85 10.89 -10.31
C GLY A 228 27.90 10.87 -11.84
N SER A 229 27.32 9.85 -12.49
CA SER A 229 27.17 9.80 -13.94
C SER A 229 26.27 10.93 -14.45
N ILE A 230 26.54 11.38 -15.67
CA ILE A 230 25.74 12.40 -16.34
C ILE A 230 24.74 11.70 -17.26
N ILE A 231 23.47 11.87 -16.99
CA ILE A 231 22.38 11.35 -17.80
C ILE A 231 21.63 12.47 -18.50
N GLU A 232 21.11 12.19 -19.67
CA GLU A 232 20.26 13.08 -20.44
C GLU A 232 18.81 12.56 -20.40
N VAL A 233 17.87 13.47 -20.10
CA VAL A 233 16.45 13.15 -20.06
C VAL A 233 15.72 14.00 -21.10
N LYS A 234 15.19 13.35 -22.12
CA LYS A 234 14.51 13.99 -23.25
C LYS A 234 13.13 14.53 -22.86
N PRO A 235 12.56 15.42 -23.65
CA PRO A 235 11.21 15.90 -23.42
C PRO A 235 10.21 14.74 -23.35
N TYR A 236 9.32 14.81 -22.33
CA TYR A 236 8.27 13.80 -22.04
C TYR A 236 8.80 12.42 -21.66
N GLU A 237 10.08 12.27 -21.43
CA GLU A 237 10.71 11.05 -20.94
C GLU A 237 10.65 10.99 -19.40
N ARG A 238 10.60 9.78 -18.86
CA ARG A 238 10.70 9.58 -17.39
C ARG A 238 12.15 9.66 -16.96
N VAL A 239 12.39 10.36 -15.85
CA VAL A 239 13.70 10.43 -15.20
C VAL A 239 14.09 9.03 -14.70
N PRO A 240 15.22 8.45 -15.16
CA PRO A 240 15.57 7.07 -14.79
C PRO A 240 16.16 6.92 -13.39
N LEU A 241 16.92 7.90 -12.91
CA LEU A 241 17.58 7.89 -11.60
C LEU A 241 17.40 9.23 -10.88
N ASP A 242 17.46 9.21 -9.55
CA ASP A 242 17.48 10.43 -8.75
C ASP A 242 18.77 11.21 -9.01
N GLY A 243 18.68 12.53 -9.07
CA GLY A 243 19.82 13.37 -9.36
C GLY A 243 19.58 14.86 -9.20
N ILE A 244 20.54 15.65 -9.65
CA ILE A 244 20.50 17.12 -9.65
C ILE A 244 20.64 17.62 -11.09
N ILE A 245 19.79 18.54 -11.51
CA ILE A 245 19.90 19.18 -12.83
C ILE A 245 21.17 20.01 -12.88
N ILE A 246 22.07 19.68 -13.80
CA ILE A 246 23.30 20.45 -14.03
C ILE A 246 23.19 21.40 -15.26
N LYS A 247 22.19 21.13 -16.13
CA LYS A 247 21.93 21.97 -17.30
C LYS A 247 20.49 21.83 -17.75
N GLY A 248 19.86 22.96 -18.07
CA GLY A 248 18.50 23.02 -18.58
C GLY A 248 17.51 23.54 -17.57
N LYS A 249 16.32 23.92 -18.07
CA LYS A 249 15.17 24.34 -17.26
C LYS A 249 13.90 23.72 -17.84
N THR A 250 13.08 23.11 -16.99
CA THR A 250 11.90 22.35 -17.39
C THR A 250 10.81 22.43 -16.33
N THR A 251 9.67 21.82 -16.61
CA THR A 251 8.66 21.43 -15.60
C THR A 251 8.72 19.91 -15.39
N LEU A 252 8.55 19.45 -14.16
CA LEU A 252 8.53 18.04 -13.82
C LEU A 252 7.12 17.65 -13.38
N ASP A 253 6.54 16.67 -14.03
CA ASP A 253 5.30 16.02 -13.55
C ASP A 253 5.68 14.89 -12.59
N THR A 254 5.43 15.14 -11.31
CA THR A 254 5.69 14.19 -10.23
C THR A 254 4.41 13.47 -9.77
N SER A 255 3.29 13.62 -10.47
CA SER A 255 1.97 13.12 -10.05
C SER A 255 1.95 11.62 -9.75
N ALA A 256 2.69 10.83 -10.53
CA ALA A 256 2.81 9.39 -10.31
C ALA A 256 3.58 9.00 -9.04
N LEU A 257 4.39 9.91 -8.49
CA LEU A 257 5.23 9.69 -7.29
C LEU A 257 4.57 10.29 -6.04
N THR A 258 4.08 11.51 -6.17
CA THR A 258 3.61 12.34 -5.05
C THR A 258 2.08 12.44 -4.97
N GLY A 259 1.37 12.08 -6.03
CA GLY A 259 -0.08 12.28 -6.15
C GLY A 259 -0.50 13.74 -6.36
N GLU A 260 0.44 14.67 -6.60
CA GLU A 260 0.17 16.07 -6.90
C GLU A 260 0.03 16.29 -8.40
N SER A 261 -1.10 16.86 -8.84
CA SER A 261 -1.41 17.01 -10.28
C SER A 261 -0.75 18.22 -10.94
N LEU A 262 -0.12 19.13 -10.18
CA LEU A 262 0.53 20.32 -10.73
C LEU A 262 2.00 20.04 -10.99
N PRO A 263 2.48 20.25 -12.23
CA PRO A 263 3.90 20.15 -12.53
C PRO A 263 4.72 21.18 -11.74
N VAL A 264 5.93 20.79 -11.34
CA VAL A 264 6.86 21.62 -10.56
C VAL A 264 7.92 22.20 -11.49
N ASP A 265 8.16 23.51 -11.42
CA ASP A 265 9.26 24.14 -12.15
C ASP A 265 10.61 23.69 -11.59
N ALA A 266 11.51 23.25 -12.47
CA ALA A 266 12.84 22.79 -12.12
C ALA A 266 13.91 23.37 -13.06
N GLY A 267 15.06 23.74 -12.51
CA GLY A 267 16.20 24.30 -13.23
C GLY A 267 17.52 23.83 -12.66
N GLU A 268 18.63 24.46 -13.09
CA GLU A 268 19.98 24.13 -12.60
C GLU A 268 20.03 24.17 -11.06
N GLY A 269 20.56 23.11 -10.44
CA GLY A 269 20.63 22.93 -9.00
C GLY A 269 19.37 22.32 -8.37
N SER A 270 18.28 22.13 -9.11
CA SER A 270 17.07 21.46 -8.62
C SER A 270 17.27 19.95 -8.54
N GLU A 271 16.78 19.32 -7.46
CA GLU A 271 16.70 17.87 -7.35
C GLU A 271 15.61 17.32 -8.25
N VAL A 272 15.88 16.17 -8.88
CA VAL A 272 14.92 15.40 -9.66
C VAL A 272 14.81 13.97 -9.11
N LEU A 273 13.58 13.48 -9.06
CA LEU A 273 13.28 12.12 -8.58
C LEU A 273 13.07 11.18 -9.77
N SER A 274 13.61 9.97 -9.66
CA SER A 274 13.34 8.91 -10.64
C SER A 274 11.84 8.62 -10.73
N GLY A 275 11.36 8.38 -11.95
CA GLY A 275 9.93 8.17 -12.21
C GLY A 275 9.13 9.44 -12.52
N ALA A 276 9.64 10.65 -12.22
CA ALA A 276 9.03 11.90 -12.66
C ALA A 276 9.08 12.00 -14.20
N ILE A 277 8.10 12.65 -14.81
CA ILE A 277 8.08 12.88 -16.26
C ILE A 277 8.65 14.28 -16.54
N ASN A 278 9.66 14.33 -17.39
CA ASN A 278 10.24 15.59 -17.85
C ASN A 278 9.23 16.34 -18.75
N GLY A 279 9.21 17.66 -18.65
CA GLY A 279 8.36 18.52 -19.49
C GLY A 279 8.90 18.66 -20.92
N SER A 280 8.76 19.85 -21.49
CA SER A 280 9.03 20.09 -22.91
C SER A 280 10.50 20.31 -23.28
N ASN A 281 11.39 20.45 -22.31
CA ASN A 281 12.80 20.78 -22.55
C ASN A 281 13.72 19.62 -22.20
N LEU A 282 14.86 19.54 -22.91
CA LEU A 282 15.93 18.63 -22.58
C LEU A 282 16.63 19.07 -21.29
N ILE A 283 16.88 18.14 -20.38
CA ILE A 283 17.66 18.37 -19.16
C ILE A 283 18.82 17.39 -19.05
N THR A 284 19.90 17.85 -18.45
CA THR A 284 21.06 17.04 -18.10
C THR A 284 21.12 16.92 -16.59
N VAL A 285 21.16 15.69 -16.09
CA VAL A 285 21.08 15.38 -14.67
C VAL A 285 22.33 14.62 -14.23
N LYS A 286 22.92 15.01 -13.11
CA LYS A 286 23.96 14.24 -12.43
C LYS A 286 23.33 13.34 -11.40
N THR A 287 23.55 12.04 -11.51
CA THR A 287 22.96 11.03 -10.63
C THR A 287 23.50 11.13 -9.20
N THR A 288 22.61 10.97 -8.20
CA THR A 288 22.94 11.06 -6.78
C THR A 288 22.73 9.73 -6.04
N LYS A 289 21.99 8.80 -6.62
CA LYS A 289 21.71 7.50 -6.01
C LYS A 289 21.93 6.36 -7.00
N HIS A 290 22.18 5.15 -6.48
CA HIS A 290 22.15 3.94 -7.29
C HIS A 290 20.72 3.61 -7.70
N PHE A 291 20.56 2.84 -8.79
CA PHE A 291 19.27 2.41 -9.30
C PHE A 291 18.41 1.68 -8.25
N GLY A 292 19.02 0.78 -7.45
CA GLY A 292 18.34 0.06 -6.37
C GLY A 292 17.79 0.97 -5.27
N ASP A 293 18.41 2.12 -5.04
CA ASP A 293 18.06 3.11 -4.01
C ASP A 293 17.24 4.27 -4.57
N SER A 294 16.96 4.27 -5.88
CA SER A 294 16.19 5.33 -6.53
C SER A 294 14.75 5.38 -6.00
N THR A 295 14.18 6.58 -5.99
CA THR A 295 12.84 6.83 -5.44
C THR A 295 11.78 5.93 -6.07
N ALA A 296 11.77 5.76 -7.39
CA ALA A 296 10.83 4.87 -8.08
C ALA A 296 11.01 3.41 -7.67
N THR A 297 12.26 2.92 -7.54
CA THR A 297 12.55 1.55 -7.09
C THR A 297 12.07 1.33 -5.66
N ARG A 298 12.31 2.28 -4.76
CA ARG A 298 11.83 2.22 -3.36
C ARG A 298 10.31 2.20 -3.25
N ILE A 299 9.63 3.06 -4.02
CA ILE A 299 8.15 3.06 -4.07
C ILE A 299 7.65 1.68 -4.50
N LEU A 300 8.23 1.11 -5.56
CA LEU A 300 7.87 -0.21 -6.05
C LEU A 300 8.06 -1.29 -4.97
N GLN A 301 9.22 -1.31 -4.32
CA GLN A 301 9.52 -2.25 -3.23
C GLN A 301 8.53 -2.10 -2.06
N LEU A 302 8.23 -0.87 -1.64
CA LEU A 302 7.27 -0.62 -0.55
C LEU A 302 5.87 -1.12 -0.90
N VAL A 303 5.40 -0.94 -2.14
CA VAL A 303 4.09 -1.44 -2.61
C VAL A 303 4.08 -2.97 -2.68
N GLU A 304 5.15 -3.58 -3.16
CA GLU A 304 5.28 -5.04 -3.23
C GLU A 304 5.38 -5.69 -1.85
N ASP A 305 6.18 -5.13 -0.94
CA ASP A 305 6.31 -5.61 0.44
C ASP A 305 5.01 -5.41 1.23
N ALA A 306 4.29 -4.30 0.96
CA ALA A 306 2.98 -4.04 1.53
C ALA A 306 1.96 -5.12 1.16
N ALA A 307 2.00 -5.60 -0.07
CA ALA A 307 1.13 -6.67 -0.53
C ALA A 307 1.37 -8.00 0.22
N ALA A 308 2.56 -8.19 0.78
CA ALA A 308 2.91 -9.38 1.56
C ALA A 308 2.44 -9.33 3.03
N GLN A 309 2.21 -8.14 3.59
CA GLN A 309 1.78 -7.98 4.98
C GLN A 309 0.25 -8.06 5.11
N LYS A 310 -0.26 -9.25 5.46
CA LYS A 310 -1.69 -9.51 5.62
C LYS A 310 -2.31 -8.74 6.78
N GLY A 311 -3.50 -8.21 6.54
CA GLY A 311 -4.36 -7.65 7.58
C GLY A 311 -4.86 -8.72 8.57
N ASN A 312 -5.30 -8.28 9.75
CA ASN A 312 -5.86 -9.20 10.76
C ASN A 312 -7.13 -9.88 10.23
N SER A 313 -7.95 -9.18 9.45
CA SER A 313 -9.15 -9.74 8.83
C SER A 313 -8.80 -10.83 7.80
N GLU A 314 -7.74 -10.66 7.01
CA GLU A 314 -7.25 -11.69 6.07
C GLU A 314 -6.78 -12.95 6.80
N LYS A 315 -6.00 -12.79 7.90
CA LYS A 315 -5.55 -13.91 8.74
C LYS A 315 -6.73 -14.66 9.34
N LEU A 316 -7.74 -13.92 9.80
CA LEU A 316 -8.94 -14.49 10.40
C LEU A 316 -9.77 -15.26 9.37
N ILE A 317 -9.92 -14.77 8.15
CA ILE A 317 -10.63 -15.44 7.06
C ILE A 317 -9.89 -16.70 6.60
N SER A 318 -8.56 -16.67 6.50
CA SER A 318 -7.78 -17.87 6.17
C SER A 318 -7.97 -18.97 7.22
N ARG A 319 -8.00 -18.60 8.51
CA ARG A 319 -8.30 -19.54 9.60
C ARG A 319 -9.77 -20.01 9.58
N PHE A 320 -10.70 -19.10 9.29
CA PHE A 320 -12.12 -19.46 9.17
C PHE A 320 -12.33 -20.49 8.07
N ALA A 321 -11.75 -20.30 6.88
CA ALA A 321 -11.87 -21.25 5.77
C ALA A 321 -11.37 -22.65 6.13
N SER A 322 -10.29 -22.77 6.90
CA SER A 322 -9.73 -24.07 7.32
C SER A 322 -10.62 -24.86 8.28
N VAL A 323 -11.47 -24.18 9.07
CA VAL A 323 -12.40 -24.83 10.01
C VAL A 323 -13.78 -25.00 9.35
N TYR A 324 -14.20 -24.03 8.55
CA TYR A 324 -15.52 -23.99 7.94
C TYR A 324 -15.77 -25.19 7.02
N THR A 325 -14.83 -25.52 6.12
CA THR A 325 -15.02 -26.62 5.16
C THR A 325 -15.26 -27.98 5.81
N PRO A 326 -14.48 -28.47 6.79
CA PRO A 326 -14.78 -29.71 7.49
C PRO A 326 -16.12 -29.71 8.21
N VAL A 327 -16.52 -28.60 8.83
CA VAL A 327 -17.79 -28.47 9.54
C VAL A 327 -18.98 -28.62 8.57
N VAL A 328 -18.91 -27.95 7.42
CA VAL A 328 -19.94 -28.02 6.38
C VAL A 328 -20.05 -29.42 5.80
N VAL A 329 -18.94 -30.10 5.52
CA VAL A 329 -18.98 -31.50 5.07
C VAL A 329 -19.69 -32.40 6.09
N LEU A 330 -19.41 -32.22 7.37
CA LEU A 330 -20.06 -32.99 8.44
C LEU A 330 -21.59 -32.72 8.50
N ILE A 331 -21.99 -31.45 8.31
CA ILE A 331 -23.40 -31.05 8.23
C ILE A 331 -24.05 -31.69 7.00
N ALA A 332 -23.41 -31.67 5.83
CA ALA A 332 -23.93 -32.28 4.60
C ALA A 332 -24.12 -33.80 4.77
N VAL A 333 -23.15 -34.49 5.40
CA VAL A 333 -23.29 -35.92 5.73
C VAL A 333 -24.45 -36.15 6.69
N ALA A 334 -24.61 -35.30 7.70
CA ALA A 334 -25.76 -35.41 8.63
C ALA A 334 -27.10 -35.20 7.91
N ILE A 335 -27.20 -34.24 6.98
CA ILE A 335 -28.40 -34.00 6.15
C ILE A 335 -28.68 -35.21 5.24
N ALA A 336 -27.67 -35.86 4.68
CA ALA A 336 -27.86 -37.04 3.82
C ALA A 336 -28.33 -38.27 4.60
N VAL A 337 -27.92 -38.45 5.86
CA VAL A 337 -28.05 -39.68 6.60
C VAL A 337 -29.19 -39.63 7.64
N ILE A 338 -29.29 -38.57 8.44
CA ILE A 338 -30.20 -38.50 9.57
C ILE A 338 -31.68 -38.52 9.15
N PRO A 339 -32.15 -37.70 8.21
CA PRO A 339 -33.58 -37.66 7.86
C PRO A 339 -34.11 -38.99 7.27
N PRO A 340 -33.39 -39.66 6.33
CA PRO A 340 -33.82 -40.97 5.85
C PRO A 340 -33.91 -42.02 6.97
N LEU A 341 -32.94 -42.01 7.90
CA LEU A 341 -32.98 -42.92 9.06
C LEU A 341 -34.18 -42.64 9.99
N CYS A 342 -34.66 -41.39 10.02
CA CYS A 342 -35.86 -41.00 10.74
C CYS A 342 -37.18 -41.23 9.96
N GLY A 343 -37.10 -41.81 8.74
CA GLY A 343 -38.27 -42.06 7.90
C GLY A 343 -38.85 -40.81 7.20
N LEU A 344 -38.07 -39.74 7.08
CA LEU A 344 -38.50 -38.45 6.51
C LEU A 344 -38.34 -38.37 4.98
N GLY A 345 -38.32 -39.49 4.26
CA GLY A 345 -38.19 -39.53 2.80
C GLY A 345 -37.09 -40.46 2.29
N ALA A 346 -36.91 -40.54 0.97
CA ALA A 346 -35.93 -41.41 0.33
C ALA A 346 -34.49 -40.88 0.51
N PHE A 347 -33.55 -41.81 0.66
CA PHE A 347 -32.12 -41.46 0.78
C PHE A 347 -31.60 -40.62 -0.41
N SER A 348 -32.08 -40.89 -1.63
CA SER A 348 -31.71 -40.15 -2.84
C SER A 348 -32.12 -38.69 -2.76
N GLU A 349 -33.29 -38.36 -2.23
CA GLU A 349 -33.74 -36.96 -2.09
C GLU A 349 -32.87 -36.17 -1.07
N TRP A 350 -32.57 -36.80 0.08
CA TRP A 350 -31.73 -36.14 1.09
C TRP A 350 -30.26 -36.09 0.70
N LEU A 351 -29.78 -37.08 -0.04
CA LEU A 351 -28.45 -37.03 -0.65
C LEU A 351 -28.35 -35.85 -1.63
N TYR A 352 -29.37 -35.66 -2.50
CA TYR A 352 -29.39 -34.52 -3.43
C TYR A 352 -29.37 -33.17 -2.70
N ARG A 353 -30.20 -32.99 -1.66
CA ARG A 353 -30.22 -31.79 -0.82
C ARG A 353 -28.87 -31.55 -0.13
N ALA A 354 -28.24 -32.61 0.35
CA ALA A 354 -26.91 -32.52 0.94
C ALA A 354 -25.86 -32.09 -0.06
N LEU A 355 -25.93 -32.56 -1.32
CA LEU A 355 -25.03 -32.15 -2.39
C LEU A 355 -25.22 -30.66 -2.76
N VAL A 356 -26.46 -30.19 -2.87
CA VAL A 356 -26.79 -28.77 -3.08
C VAL A 356 -26.19 -27.92 -1.96
N CYS A 357 -26.36 -28.32 -0.69
CA CYS A 357 -25.81 -27.64 0.46
C CYS A 357 -24.26 -27.60 0.42
N LEU A 358 -23.65 -28.72 0.04
CA LEU A 358 -22.20 -28.90 -0.01
C LEU A 358 -21.57 -27.99 -1.08
N VAL A 359 -22.16 -27.92 -2.28
CA VAL A 359 -21.71 -27.03 -3.36
C VAL A 359 -21.89 -25.55 -2.98
N ALA A 360 -23.05 -25.18 -2.38
CA ALA A 360 -23.33 -23.81 -1.94
C ALA A 360 -22.37 -23.29 -0.86
N SER A 361 -21.67 -24.19 -0.19
CA SER A 361 -20.94 -23.87 1.05
C SER A 361 -19.49 -23.43 0.84
N CYS A 362 -18.94 -23.39 -0.41
CA CYS A 362 -17.58 -22.92 -0.64
C CYS A 362 -17.43 -21.43 -0.27
N PRO A 363 -16.48 -21.01 0.57
CA PRO A 363 -16.28 -19.61 0.92
C PRO A 363 -15.49 -18.81 -0.14
N CYS A 364 -15.48 -19.23 -1.43
CA CYS A 364 -14.61 -18.74 -2.50
C CYS A 364 -14.66 -17.22 -2.67
N ALA A 365 -15.87 -16.64 -2.72
CA ALA A 365 -16.07 -15.20 -2.83
C ALA A 365 -15.36 -14.40 -1.71
N ILE A 366 -15.35 -14.89 -0.48
CA ILE A 366 -14.74 -14.21 0.67
C ILE A 366 -13.22 -14.34 0.60
N VAL A 367 -12.73 -15.56 0.32
CA VAL A 367 -11.29 -15.87 0.31
C VAL A 367 -10.54 -15.09 -0.76
N ILE A 368 -11.18 -14.77 -1.89
CA ILE A 368 -10.57 -14.04 -3.01
C ILE A 368 -10.79 -12.53 -2.87
N SER A 369 -12.03 -12.09 -2.59
CA SER A 369 -12.36 -10.67 -2.63
C SER A 369 -11.74 -9.86 -1.49
N VAL A 370 -11.46 -10.48 -0.33
CA VAL A 370 -10.92 -9.76 0.82
C VAL A 370 -9.45 -9.37 0.60
N PRO A 371 -8.50 -10.28 0.27
CA PRO A 371 -7.15 -9.88 -0.08
C PRO A 371 -7.11 -8.88 -1.23
N LEU A 372 -7.94 -9.08 -2.25
CA LEU A 372 -8.03 -8.17 -3.39
C LEU A 372 -8.49 -6.77 -2.96
N SER A 373 -9.42 -6.65 -2.01
CA SER A 373 -9.87 -5.35 -1.48
C SER A 373 -8.73 -4.60 -0.79
N TYR A 374 -7.93 -5.29 0.04
CA TYR A 374 -6.75 -4.69 0.67
C TYR A 374 -5.71 -4.27 -0.35
N TYR A 375 -5.43 -5.13 -1.32
CA TYR A 375 -4.46 -4.85 -2.37
C TYR A 375 -4.89 -3.67 -3.25
N SER A 376 -6.17 -3.63 -3.66
CA SER A 376 -6.74 -2.49 -4.38
C SER A 376 -6.69 -1.21 -3.56
N GLY A 377 -6.85 -1.29 -2.24
CA GLY A 377 -6.73 -0.17 -1.32
C GLY A 377 -5.31 0.36 -1.20
N ILE A 378 -4.30 -0.52 -1.15
CA ILE A 378 -2.88 -0.14 -1.16
C ILE A 378 -2.55 0.58 -2.48
N GLY A 379 -3.02 0.04 -3.62
CA GLY A 379 -2.86 0.70 -4.92
C GLY A 379 -3.51 2.08 -4.97
N ALA A 380 -4.76 2.20 -4.51
CA ALA A 380 -5.46 3.48 -4.46
C ALA A 380 -4.79 4.50 -3.53
N ALA A 381 -4.17 4.05 -2.42
CA ALA A 381 -3.38 4.91 -1.54
C ALA A 381 -2.11 5.39 -2.24
N SER A 382 -1.43 4.51 -2.98
CA SER A 382 -0.24 4.86 -3.76
C SER A 382 -0.54 5.91 -4.84
N GLU A 383 -1.69 5.83 -5.53
CA GLU A 383 -2.12 6.84 -6.52
C GLU A 383 -2.28 8.25 -5.93
N VAL A 384 -2.64 8.36 -4.66
CA VAL A 384 -2.73 9.66 -3.97
C VAL A 384 -1.45 10.02 -3.22
N GLY A 385 -0.35 9.30 -3.47
CA GLY A 385 0.96 9.54 -2.88
C GLY A 385 1.08 9.07 -1.43
N VAL A 386 0.29 8.08 -0.99
CA VAL A 386 0.42 7.47 0.34
C VAL A 386 0.84 6.01 0.20
N LEU A 387 2.05 5.71 0.62
CA LEU A 387 2.58 4.35 0.59
C LEU A 387 2.28 3.68 1.92
N ILE A 388 1.42 2.64 1.91
CA ILE A 388 1.03 1.89 3.11
C ILE A 388 1.70 0.52 3.05
N LYS A 389 2.47 0.13 4.06
CA LYS A 389 3.28 -1.09 4.08
C LYS A 389 2.51 -2.38 4.41
N GLY A 390 1.18 -2.36 4.37
CA GLY A 390 0.39 -3.60 4.54
C GLY A 390 -1.06 -3.42 4.93
N GLY A 391 -1.86 -4.47 4.72
CA GLY A 391 -3.29 -4.49 5.06
C GLY A 391 -3.57 -4.25 6.55
N LYS A 392 -2.67 -4.67 7.43
CA LYS A 392 -2.73 -4.40 8.87
C LYS A 392 -2.82 -2.90 9.17
N TYR A 393 -2.09 -2.07 8.43
CA TYR A 393 -2.02 -0.63 8.64
C TYR A 393 -3.22 0.11 8.02
N ILE A 394 -3.84 -0.46 6.97
CA ILE A 394 -5.15 -0.01 6.49
C ILE A 394 -6.20 -0.17 7.60
N GLU A 395 -6.20 -1.31 8.30
CA GLU A 395 -7.11 -1.52 9.43
C GLU A 395 -6.86 -0.54 10.58
N ALA A 396 -5.59 -0.26 10.88
CA ALA A 396 -5.21 0.69 11.91
C ALA A 396 -5.68 2.11 11.55
N LEU A 397 -5.39 2.59 10.33
CA LEU A 397 -5.85 3.90 9.84
C LEU A 397 -7.36 4.04 9.83
N ALA A 398 -8.09 2.99 9.42
CA ALA A 398 -9.55 3.01 9.39
C ALA A 398 -10.18 3.17 10.78
N LYS A 399 -9.57 2.58 11.81
CA LYS A 399 -10.02 2.57 13.21
C LYS A 399 -9.52 3.76 14.01
N ALA A 400 -8.47 4.45 13.52
CA ALA A 400 -7.81 5.52 14.25
C ALA A 400 -8.78 6.66 14.64
N ASP A 401 -8.80 6.98 15.93
CA ASP A 401 -9.52 8.10 16.51
C ASP A 401 -8.59 9.11 17.22
N THR A 402 -7.29 8.82 17.26
CA THR A 402 -6.27 9.65 17.84
C THR A 402 -5.07 9.78 16.90
N PHE A 403 -4.73 11.01 16.52
CA PHE A 403 -3.55 11.33 15.73
C PHE A 403 -2.60 12.19 16.56
N VAL A 404 -1.36 11.73 16.67
CA VAL A 404 -0.30 12.38 17.38
C VAL A 404 0.74 12.86 16.39
N PHE A 405 1.10 14.12 16.44
CA PHE A 405 2.01 14.77 15.50
C PHE A 405 3.29 15.21 16.20
N ASP A 406 4.44 15.00 15.59
CA ASP A 406 5.62 15.81 15.91
C ASP A 406 5.39 17.23 15.41
N LYS A 407 6.10 18.20 15.99
CA LYS A 407 6.01 19.59 15.54
C LYS A 407 6.90 19.85 14.34
N THR A 408 8.20 19.65 14.52
CA THR A 408 9.25 20.10 13.57
C THR A 408 9.29 19.21 12.33
N GLY A 409 9.25 19.80 11.11
CA GLY A 409 9.23 19.04 9.87
C GLY A 409 7.92 18.33 9.55
N THR A 410 6.99 18.27 10.52
CA THR A 410 5.67 17.61 10.39
C THR A 410 4.55 18.65 10.32
N LEU A 411 4.16 19.28 11.43
CA LEU A 411 3.18 20.39 11.43
C LEU A 411 3.81 21.68 10.90
N THR A 412 5.11 21.79 10.98
CA THR A 412 5.92 22.89 10.45
C THR A 412 6.76 22.41 9.26
N SER A 413 7.29 23.37 8.49
CA SER A 413 8.05 23.05 7.28
C SER A 413 9.52 22.65 7.53
N GLY A 414 10.01 22.76 8.77
CA GLY A 414 11.42 22.64 9.12
C GLY A 414 12.27 23.82 8.67
N LYS A 415 11.67 24.82 8.03
CA LYS A 415 12.36 26.06 7.60
C LYS A 415 12.09 27.16 8.62
N LEU A 416 13.19 27.72 9.16
CA LEU A 416 13.10 28.88 10.04
C LEU A 416 12.71 30.13 9.23
N SER A 417 11.84 30.95 9.80
CA SER A 417 11.48 32.26 9.25
C SER A 417 11.40 33.33 10.34
N VAL A 418 11.63 34.59 9.95
CA VAL A 418 11.43 35.74 10.84
C VAL A 418 9.95 36.12 10.80
N ASN A 419 9.22 35.79 11.86
CA ASN A 419 7.79 36.08 11.99
C ASN A 419 7.53 37.53 12.38
N LYS A 420 8.32 38.05 13.31
CA LYS A 420 8.15 39.39 13.85
C LYS A 420 9.48 40.04 14.14
N VAL A 421 9.60 41.34 13.89
CA VAL A 421 10.69 42.20 14.29
C VAL A 421 10.14 43.15 15.33
N ASN A 422 10.67 43.09 16.54
CA ASN A 422 10.34 43.98 17.65
C ASN A 422 11.45 45.01 17.81
N THR A 423 11.10 46.28 17.91
CA THR A 423 12.04 47.38 17.97
C THR A 423 12.09 47.98 19.40
N VAL A 424 13.26 48.48 19.75
CA VAL A 424 13.46 49.19 21.02
C VAL A 424 14.08 50.53 20.69
N GLY A 425 13.54 51.63 21.27
CA GLY A 425 13.98 53.02 21.00
C GLY A 425 13.39 53.57 19.73
N SER A 426 14.21 54.31 18.96
CA SER A 426 13.82 55.05 17.74
C SER A 426 14.07 54.32 16.44
N TYR A 427 14.51 53.07 16.47
CA TYR A 427 14.82 52.29 15.28
C TYR A 427 13.55 51.70 14.62
N SER A 428 13.50 51.72 13.32
CA SER A 428 12.45 51.04 12.54
C SER A 428 12.71 49.54 12.45
N ALA A 429 11.65 48.76 12.17
CA ALA A 429 11.75 47.32 11.99
C ALA A 429 12.70 46.93 10.81
N ASP A 430 12.67 47.75 9.75
CA ASP A 430 13.54 47.50 8.58
C ASP A 430 15.01 47.82 8.90
N GLU A 431 15.30 48.84 9.70
CA GLU A 431 16.66 49.13 10.16
C GLU A 431 17.22 48.04 11.07
N VAL A 432 16.46 47.56 12.03
CA VAL A 432 16.86 46.43 12.87
C VAL A 432 17.11 45.17 12.05
N LEU A 433 16.20 44.85 11.09
CA LEU A 433 16.34 43.70 10.22
C LEU A 433 17.54 43.83 9.27
N ALA A 434 17.77 45.00 8.71
CA ALA A 434 18.91 45.24 7.81
C ALA A 434 20.25 45.11 8.56
N LEU A 435 20.35 45.65 9.79
CA LEU A 435 21.52 45.51 10.63
C LEU A 435 21.76 44.05 11.04
N ALA A 436 20.72 43.35 11.45
CA ALA A 436 20.80 41.91 11.77
C ALA A 436 21.26 41.10 10.57
N ALA A 437 20.67 41.31 9.38
CA ALA A 437 21.03 40.60 8.15
C ALA A 437 22.48 40.90 7.70
N ALA A 438 22.93 42.14 7.86
CA ALA A 438 24.32 42.50 7.56
C ALA A 438 25.30 41.84 8.53
N SER A 439 24.96 41.77 9.85
CA SER A 439 25.76 41.08 10.86
C SER A 439 25.82 39.56 10.61
N GLU A 440 24.76 38.97 10.10
CA GLU A 440 24.64 37.52 9.81
C GLU A 440 25.05 37.13 8.36
N LYS A 441 25.66 38.07 7.62
CA LYS A 441 26.00 37.90 6.20
C LYS A 441 26.86 36.67 5.92
N TYR A 442 27.84 36.39 6.76
CA TYR A 442 28.82 35.31 6.58
C TYR A 442 28.53 34.07 7.44
N SER A 443 27.52 34.12 8.33
CA SER A 443 27.15 32.99 9.15
C SER A 443 26.44 31.90 8.34
N ALA A 444 26.85 30.64 8.55
CA ALA A 444 26.23 29.48 7.96
C ALA A 444 25.03 28.96 8.80
N HIS A 445 24.70 29.62 9.91
CA HIS A 445 23.64 29.18 10.81
C HIS A 445 22.26 29.29 10.14
N PRO A 446 21.33 28.30 10.33
CA PRO A 446 19.99 28.36 9.74
C PRO A 446 19.19 29.63 10.10
N ILE A 447 19.35 30.15 11.32
CA ILE A 447 18.76 31.43 11.75
C ILE A 447 19.26 32.59 10.90
N ALA A 448 20.56 32.63 10.62
CA ALA A 448 21.18 33.64 9.75
C ALA A 448 20.58 33.63 8.34
N SER A 449 20.35 32.44 7.82
CA SER A 449 19.70 32.25 6.49
C SER A 449 18.27 32.84 6.50
N ALA A 450 17.48 32.55 7.53
CA ALA A 450 16.12 33.08 7.69
C ALA A 450 16.09 34.61 7.79
N ILE A 451 17.06 35.20 8.52
CA ILE A 451 17.19 36.66 8.65
C ILE A 451 17.54 37.29 7.31
N ARG A 452 18.51 36.73 6.58
CA ARG A 452 18.90 37.22 5.23
C ARG A 452 17.76 37.11 4.23
N GLU A 453 17.01 35.99 4.25
CA GLU A 453 15.85 35.80 3.37
C GLU A 453 14.77 36.85 3.64
N LYS A 454 14.45 37.11 4.89
CA LYS A 454 13.49 38.15 5.28
C LYS A 454 13.92 39.56 4.89
N ALA A 455 15.22 39.84 4.94
CA ALA A 455 15.80 41.12 4.58
C ALA A 455 16.01 41.30 3.06
N ASN A 456 15.60 40.32 2.26
CA ASN A 456 15.72 40.39 0.80
C ASN A 456 14.96 41.62 0.24
N GLY A 457 15.66 42.46 -0.50
CA GLY A 457 15.14 43.75 -1.00
C GLY A 457 15.44 44.96 -0.12
N LEU A 458 15.96 44.77 1.10
CA LEU A 458 16.46 45.88 1.93
C LEU A 458 17.92 46.25 1.54
N LYS A 459 18.24 47.50 1.67
CA LYS A 459 19.63 47.95 1.51
C LYS A 459 20.42 47.62 2.77
N LEU A 460 21.30 46.61 2.69
CA LEU A 460 22.11 46.21 3.82
C LEU A 460 23.29 47.17 4.02
N PRO A 461 23.58 47.59 5.26
CA PRO A 461 24.75 48.41 5.57
C PRO A 461 26.05 47.60 5.42
N GLU A 462 27.15 48.28 5.06
CA GLU A 462 28.48 47.65 5.07
C GLU A 462 29.01 47.62 6.49
N LEU A 463 29.48 46.44 6.92
CA LEU A 463 30.07 46.21 8.23
C LEU A 463 31.54 45.81 8.06
N SER A 464 32.37 46.21 9.06
CA SER A 464 33.77 45.78 9.17
C SER A 464 33.98 44.88 10.39
N ASP A 465 35.17 44.28 10.52
CA ASP A 465 35.63 43.53 11.70
C ASP A 465 34.66 42.43 12.14
N TYR A 466 34.19 41.62 11.17
CA TYR A 466 33.26 40.51 11.44
C TYR A 466 33.93 39.42 12.26
N SER A 467 33.22 38.94 13.26
CA SER A 467 33.58 37.77 14.04
C SER A 467 32.33 37.01 14.47
N GLU A 468 32.44 35.68 14.53
CA GLU A 468 31.38 34.77 14.99
C GLU A 468 31.89 33.92 16.15
N SER A 469 31.11 33.87 17.25
CA SER A 469 31.43 33.08 18.43
C SER A 469 30.34 32.06 18.70
N ALA A 470 30.72 30.78 18.82
CA ALA A 470 29.78 29.71 19.06
C ALA A 470 28.95 29.95 20.35
N GLY A 471 27.61 29.89 20.18
CA GLY A 471 26.66 30.11 21.27
C GLY A 471 26.47 31.55 21.72
N HIS A 472 27.17 32.51 21.13
CA HIS A 472 26.99 33.96 21.40
C HIS A 472 26.51 34.73 20.17
N GLY A 473 26.69 34.18 18.95
CA GLY A 473 26.27 34.82 17.70
C GLY A 473 27.37 35.60 17.04
N THR A 474 27.02 36.62 16.26
CA THR A 474 27.91 37.42 15.41
C THR A 474 28.18 38.80 16.01
N SER A 475 29.35 39.36 15.75
CA SER A 475 29.77 40.69 16.10
C SER A 475 30.49 41.36 14.91
N ALA A 476 30.20 42.62 14.68
CA ALA A 476 30.80 43.41 13.62
C ALA A 476 30.87 44.90 14.02
N VAL A 477 31.47 45.75 13.22
CA VAL A 477 31.52 47.20 13.45
C VAL A 477 30.75 47.94 12.34
N TYR A 478 29.83 48.81 12.76
CA TYR A 478 29.05 49.70 11.92
C TYR A 478 29.22 51.14 12.37
N ASN A 479 29.64 52.06 11.48
CA ASN A 479 29.89 53.46 11.76
C ASN A 479 30.82 53.68 13.00
N GLY A 480 31.85 52.81 13.15
CA GLY A 480 32.80 52.86 14.25
C GLY A 480 32.27 52.35 15.61
N LYS A 481 31.09 51.77 15.63
CA LYS A 481 30.43 51.20 16.83
C LYS A 481 30.17 49.72 16.66
N THR A 482 30.23 48.97 17.77
CA THR A 482 30.03 47.52 17.73
C THR A 482 28.55 47.19 17.60
N ILE A 483 28.24 46.27 16.67
CA ILE A 483 26.96 45.62 16.52
C ILE A 483 27.11 44.14 16.90
N GLN A 484 26.17 43.58 17.64
CA GLN A 484 26.10 42.17 18.02
C GLN A 484 24.72 41.63 17.68
N CYS A 485 24.70 40.43 17.07
CA CYS A 485 23.46 39.72 16.77
C CYS A 485 23.57 38.28 17.30
N GLY A 486 22.63 37.87 18.18
CA GLY A 486 22.73 36.53 18.79
C GLY A 486 21.61 36.25 19.77
N GLY A 487 21.70 35.09 20.43
CA GLY A 487 20.71 34.61 21.38
C GLY A 487 20.74 35.38 22.71
N SER A 488 19.90 35.02 23.65
CA SER A 488 19.72 35.68 24.95
C SER A 488 21.00 35.77 25.83
N LYS A 489 22.05 35.04 25.49
CA LYS A 489 23.34 35.08 26.21
C LYS A 489 24.12 36.39 26.01
N ILE A 490 23.84 37.11 24.92
CA ILE A 490 24.49 38.39 24.66
C ILE A 490 23.88 39.56 25.45
N LEU A 491 22.71 39.33 26.06
CA LEU A 491 21.99 40.35 26.81
C LEU A 491 22.55 40.52 28.22
N SER A 492 22.72 41.80 28.65
CA SER A 492 22.93 42.15 30.06
C SER A 492 21.66 41.86 30.89
N ASP A 493 21.79 41.81 32.21
CA ASP A 493 20.66 41.55 33.09
C ASP A 493 19.58 42.65 33.04
N GLU A 494 19.94 43.87 32.72
CA GLU A 494 19.02 44.97 32.47
C GLU A 494 18.28 44.81 31.15
N GLN A 495 18.99 44.39 30.06
CA GLN A 495 18.42 44.16 28.76
C GLN A 495 17.48 42.96 28.75
N LYS A 496 17.75 41.92 29.54
CA LYS A 496 16.84 40.77 29.72
C LYS A 496 15.47 41.15 30.28
N LYS A 497 15.37 42.26 31.03
CA LYS A 497 14.10 42.76 31.58
C LYS A 497 13.24 43.44 30.52
N ILE A 498 13.89 44.03 29.49
CA ILE A 498 13.22 44.76 28.41
C ILE A 498 12.96 43.85 27.22
N ALA A 499 13.79 42.83 27.04
CA ALA A 499 13.71 41.88 25.94
C ALA A 499 12.42 41.07 25.99
N ASN A 500 11.80 40.89 24.80
CA ASN A 500 10.64 40.01 24.71
C ASN A 500 11.09 38.56 24.86
N LYS A 501 10.47 37.83 25.77
CA LYS A 501 10.84 36.42 26.08
C LYS A 501 10.55 35.44 24.93
N ASP A 502 9.69 35.83 24.00
CA ASP A 502 9.32 35.04 22.86
C ASP A 502 10.30 35.16 21.69
N ASP A 503 11.24 36.13 21.75
CA ASP A 503 12.20 36.36 20.69
C ASP A 503 13.45 35.49 20.85
N SER A 504 13.99 35.03 19.76
CA SER A 504 15.13 34.11 19.71
C SER A 504 16.46 34.79 19.37
N VAL A 505 16.41 35.95 18.71
CA VAL A 505 17.57 36.71 18.26
C VAL A 505 17.46 38.15 18.74
N PHE A 506 18.54 38.69 19.30
CA PHE A 506 18.62 40.03 19.82
C PHE A 506 19.70 40.81 19.08
N VAL A 507 19.43 42.08 18.80
CA VAL A 507 20.34 42.97 18.09
C VAL A 507 20.75 44.09 19.03
N ILE A 508 22.08 44.15 19.33
CA ILE A 508 22.68 45.14 20.19
C ILE A 508 23.57 46.06 19.36
N TYR A 509 23.40 47.35 19.46
CA TYR A 509 24.24 48.35 18.80
C TYR A 509 24.76 49.33 19.80
N ASP A 510 26.07 49.55 19.84
CA ASP A 510 26.76 50.40 20.80
C ASP A 510 26.42 50.07 22.26
N GLY A 511 26.33 48.79 22.58
CA GLY A 511 25.97 48.29 23.92
C GLY A 511 24.47 48.43 24.31
N GLN A 512 23.63 48.98 23.42
CA GLN A 512 22.18 49.13 23.65
C GLN A 512 21.37 48.14 22.82
N LEU A 513 20.35 47.54 23.42
CA LEU A 513 19.39 46.70 22.72
C LEU A 513 18.53 47.56 21.81
N ILE A 514 18.67 47.42 20.50
CA ILE A 514 17.88 48.15 19.49
C ILE A 514 16.67 47.39 18.97
N GLY A 515 16.65 46.08 19.12
CA GLY A 515 15.50 45.25 18.72
C GLY A 515 15.77 43.78 18.87
N SER A 516 14.77 43.02 18.57
CA SER A 516 14.79 41.55 18.62
C SER A 516 13.94 40.93 17.50
N LEU A 517 14.28 39.71 17.13
CA LEU A 517 13.65 38.98 16.06
C LEU A 517 13.03 37.69 16.65
N ASN A 518 11.75 37.48 16.35
CA ASN A 518 11.09 36.20 16.57
C ASN A 518 11.34 35.30 15.36
N VAL A 519 12.27 34.35 15.53
CA VAL A 519 12.61 33.38 14.49
C VAL A 519 12.08 32.03 14.96
N SER A 520 11.16 31.47 14.22
CA SER A 520 10.60 30.15 14.51
C SER A 520 10.35 29.35 13.24
N ASP A 521 10.12 28.07 13.41
CA ASP A 521 9.76 27.18 12.33
C ASP A 521 8.35 27.51 11.82
N THR A 522 8.18 27.58 10.51
CA THR A 522 6.95 28.04 9.86
C THR A 522 5.92 26.91 9.85
N VAL A 523 4.74 27.18 10.40
CA VAL A 523 3.58 26.27 10.30
C VAL A 523 3.22 26.05 8.84
N ARG A 524 2.97 24.79 8.47
CA ARG A 524 2.56 24.46 7.11
C ARG A 524 1.20 25.07 6.79
N PRO A 525 1.02 25.70 5.63
CA PRO A 525 -0.23 26.40 5.28
C PRO A 525 -1.44 25.46 5.27
N GLU A 526 -1.22 24.18 4.92
CA GLU A 526 -2.27 23.18 4.88
C GLU A 526 -2.62 22.55 6.23
N ALA A 527 -1.78 22.73 7.27
CA ALA A 527 -1.92 21.98 8.53
C ALA A 527 -3.28 22.22 9.19
N LYS A 528 -3.73 23.48 9.27
CA LYS A 528 -5.02 23.83 9.88
C LYS A 528 -6.21 23.19 9.17
N GLU A 529 -6.21 23.21 7.84
CA GLU A 529 -7.25 22.59 7.03
C GLU A 529 -7.26 21.07 7.25
N VAL A 530 -6.09 20.44 7.27
CA VAL A 530 -5.95 19.00 7.50
C VAL A 530 -6.48 18.60 8.87
N ILE A 531 -6.13 19.32 9.94
CA ILE A 531 -6.66 19.05 11.30
C ILE A 531 -8.19 19.12 11.29
N SER A 532 -8.78 20.15 10.70
CA SER A 532 -10.25 20.27 10.59
C SER A 532 -10.86 19.12 9.77
N GLN A 533 -10.21 18.67 8.68
CA GLN A 533 -10.68 17.52 7.90
C GLN A 533 -10.61 16.22 8.69
N LEU A 534 -9.57 16.02 9.54
CA LEU A 534 -9.46 14.86 10.42
C LEU A 534 -10.61 14.82 11.43
N GLU A 535 -10.94 15.95 12.06
CA GLU A 535 -12.09 16.06 12.96
C GLU A 535 -13.41 15.74 12.24
N GLY A 536 -13.60 16.28 11.04
CA GLY A 536 -14.73 15.96 10.15
C GLY A 536 -14.83 14.47 9.78
N LEU A 537 -13.71 13.77 9.75
CA LEU A 537 -13.65 12.31 9.60
C LEU A 537 -13.86 11.56 10.93
N GLY A 538 -14.16 12.23 12.05
CA GLY A 538 -14.44 11.61 13.34
C GLY A 538 -13.19 11.20 14.13
N VAL A 539 -12.04 11.81 13.83
CA VAL A 539 -10.87 11.80 14.72
C VAL A 539 -11.22 12.63 15.95
N LYS A 540 -11.01 12.07 17.14
CA LYS A 540 -11.41 12.71 18.38
C LYS A 540 -10.30 13.54 19.01
N ASN A 541 -9.07 13.03 18.89
CA ASN A 541 -7.91 13.61 19.54
C ASN A 541 -6.84 13.90 18.49
N THR A 542 -6.44 15.16 18.40
CA THR A 542 -5.30 15.65 17.62
C THR A 542 -4.29 16.24 18.60
N VAL A 543 -3.18 15.55 18.80
CA VAL A 543 -2.20 15.85 19.88
C VAL A 543 -0.86 16.20 19.25
N MET A 544 -0.16 17.19 19.79
CA MET A 544 1.21 17.51 19.39
C MET A 544 2.19 17.15 20.50
N LEU A 545 3.27 16.44 20.13
CA LEU A 545 4.41 16.16 21.02
C LEU A 545 5.65 16.87 20.47
N THR A 546 6.32 17.68 21.30
CA THR A 546 7.50 18.41 20.86
C THR A 546 8.55 18.54 21.97
N GLY A 547 9.83 18.62 21.57
CA GLY A 547 10.94 18.99 22.46
C GLY A 547 11.10 20.50 22.68
N ASP A 548 10.32 21.32 21.96
CA ASP A 548 10.38 22.78 22.07
C ASP A 548 9.80 23.31 23.39
N ARG A 549 10.07 24.59 23.66
CA ARG A 549 9.53 25.26 24.81
C ARG A 549 8.00 25.35 24.80
N GLN A 550 7.41 25.43 25.98
CA GLN A 550 5.95 25.45 26.18
C GLN A 550 5.24 26.54 25.36
N GLN A 551 5.71 27.80 25.45
CA GLN A 551 5.01 28.94 24.83
C GLN A 551 4.93 28.86 23.29
N PRO A 552 6.01 28.57 22.52
CA PRO A 552 5.94 28.36 21.08
C PRO A 552 5.05 27.18 20.69
N ALA A 553 5.02 26.12 21.49
CA ALA A 553 4.18 24.97 21.27
C ALA A 553 2.69 25.27 21.45
N GLU A 554 2.33 26.01 22.51
CA GLU A 554 0.96 26.50 22.76
C GLU A 554 0.46 27.41 21.62
N ASN A 555 1.32 28.26 21.09
CA ASN A 555 0.98 29.12 19.96
C ASN A 555 0.58 28.29 18.73
N VAL A 556 1.35 27.27 18.37
CA VAL A 556 1.04 26.36 17.26
C VAL A 556 -0.24 25.57 17.52
N LYS A 557 -0.44 25.05 18.75
CA LYS A 557 -1.67 24.37 19.14
C LYS A 557 -2.90 25.24 18.90
N ASN A 558 -2.86 26.49 19.37
CA ASN A 558 -3.98 27.42 19.26
C ASN A 558 -4.24 27.85 17.81
N GLU A 559 -3.19 28.05 17.01
CA GLU A 559 -3.27 28.38 15.59
C GLU A 559 -3.94 27.26 14.78
N LEU A 560 -3.56 26.01 15.05
CA LEU A 560 -4.04 24.81 14.34
C LEU A 560 -5.35 24.26 14.92
N GLY A 561 -5.72 24.60 16.15
CA GLY A 561 -6.89 24.08 16.84
C GLY A 561 -6.72 22.66 17.36
N LEU A 562 -5.49 22.26 17.73
CA LEU A 562 -5.21 20.91 18.26
C LEU A 562 -5.85 20.71 19.64
N SER A 563 -6.29 19.50 19.93
CA SER A 563 -6.91 19.17 21.24
C SER A 563 -5.93 19.26 22.39
N GLU A 564 -4.71 18.75 22.23
CA GLU A 564 -3.68 18.71 23.27
C GLU A 564 -2.30 19.04 22.71
N CYS A 565 -1.42 19.55 23.59
CA CYS A 565 0.00 19.79 23.28
C CYS A 565 0.84 19.45 24.51
N HIS A 566 1.92 18.73 24.29
CA HIS A 566 2.93 18.43 25.29
C HIS A 566 4.30 18.89 24.78
N ALA A 567 4.92 19.79 25.50
CA ALA A 567 6.18 20.46 25.18
C ALA A 567 7.33 20.00 26.08
N GLU A 568 8.55 20.42 25.72
CA GLU A 568 9.79 20.18 26.50
C GLU A 568 10.09 18.68 26.73
N LEU A 569 9.69 17.83 25.77
CA LEU A 569 9.81 16.39 25.90
C LEU A 569 11.14 15.87 25.37
N LEU A 570 11.77 14.99 26.13
CA LEU A 570 12.84 14.14 25.63
C LEU A 570 12.28 12.97 24.80
N PRO A 571 13.05 12.36 23.89
CA PRO A 571 12.56 11.26 23.03
C PRO A 571 11.92 10.10 23.82
N ALA A 572 12.49 9.72 24.96
CA ALA A 572 11.93 8.67 25.82
C ALA A 572 10.57 9.07 26.42
N GLN A 573 10.42 10.34 26.80
CA GLN A 573 9.17 10.86 27.35
C GLN A 573 8.08 10.96 26.28
N LYS A 574 8.44 11.31 25.02
CA LYS A 574 7.51 11.27 23.88
C LYS A 574 6.91 9.85 23.73
N LEU A 575 7.76 8.81 23.78
CA LEU A 575 7.32 7.43 23.67
C LEU A 575 6.40 7.00 24.80
N GLU A 576 6.70 7.38 26.04
CA GLU A 576 5.91 7.02 27.21
C GLU A 576 4.53 7.69 27.18
N LEU A 577 4.48 8.99 26.88
CA LEU A 577 3.23 9.73 26.70
C LEU A 577 2.40 9.15 25.56
N PHE A 578 3.03 8.83 24.41
CA PHE A 578 2.34 8.21 23.29
C PHE A 578 1.70 6.87 23.68
N LYS A 579 2.41 6.00 24.41
CA LYS A 579 1.86 4.74 24.95
C LYS A 579 0.65 4.97 25.85
N GLY A 580 0.69 6.02 26.65
CA GLY A 580 -0.42 6.44 27.49
C GLY A 580 -1.65 6.88 26.69
N LEU A 581 -1.46 7.66 25.62
CA LEU A 581 -2.53 8.07 24.71
C LEU A 581 -3.10 6.87 23.94
N LYS A 582 -2.23 5.99 23.42
CA LYS A 582 -2.62 4.78 22.71
C LYS A 582 -3.50 3.87 23.56
N SER A 583 -3.21 3.70 24.84
CA SER A 583 -3.99 2.84 25.73
C SER A 583 -5.44 3.33 25.94
N LYS A 584 -5.70 4.61 25.71
CA LYS A 584 -7.04 5.25 25.88
C LYS A 584 -7.79 5.40 24.55
N SER A 585 -7.15 5.09 23.41
CA SER A 585 -7.69 5.25 22.06
C SER A 585 -8.19 3.93 21.48
N LYS A 586 -9.06 3.99 20.44
CA LYS A 586 -9.43 2.83 19.62
C LYS A 586 -8.35 2.47 18.61
N GLY A 587 -7.50 3.43 18.28
CA GLY A 587 -6.34 3.33 17.41
C GLY A 587 -5.61 4.65 17.40
N ALA A 588 -4.30 4.61 17.67
CA ALA A 588 -3.41 5.77 17.72
C ALA A 588 -2.39 5.72 16.59
N CYS A 589 -2.40 6.75 15.74
CA CYS A 589 -1.40 6.98 14.72
C CYS A 589 -0.42 8.06 15.16
N PHE A 590 0.84 7.90 14.78
CA PHE A 590 1.87 8.94 14.97
C PHE A 590 2.35 9.43 13.61
N VAL A 591 2.48 10.74 13.45
CA VAL A 591 2.99 11.39 12.23
C VAL A 591 4.26 12.14 12.59
N GLY A 592 5.37 11.82 11.93
CA GLY A 592 6.68 12.41 12.19
C GLY A 592 7.60 12.36 10.97
N ASP A 593 8.70 13.16 10.99
CA ASP A 593 9.64 13.24 9.85
C ASP A 593 11.03 12.67 10.18
N GLY A 594 11.34 12.48 11.45
CA GLY A 594 12.69 12.39 11.96
C GLY A 594 13.17 11.03 12.44
N ILE A 595 14.49 10.89 12.48
CA ILE A 595 15.20 9.77 13.09
C ILE A 595 14.87 9.69 14.59
N ASN A 596 14.65 10.84 15.24
CA ASN A 596 14.34 10.94 16.66
C ASN A 596 12.98 10.35 17.03
N ASP A 597 12.06 10.25 16.07
CA ASP A 597 10.70 9.77 16.27
C ASP A 597 10.52 8.29 15.91
N ALA A 598 11.57 7.63 15.37
CA ALA A 598 11.53 6.21 15.00
C ALA A 598 10.97 5.29 16.10
N PRO A 599 11.32 5.47 17.41
CA PRO A 599 10.74 4.67 18.48
C PRO A 599 9.23 4.86 18.64
N VAL A 600 8.72 6.08 18.44
CA VAL A 600 7.28 6.39 18.54
C VAL A 600 6.53 5.90 17.32
N LEU A 601 7.10 6.09 16.11
CA LEU A 601 6.58 5.54 14.86
C LEU A 601 6.36 4.03 14.97
N SER A 602 7.38 3.29 15.40
CA SER A 602 7.30 1.82 15.55
C SER A 602 6.35 1.35 16.66
N ALA A 603 6.12 2.17 17.69
CA ALA A 603 5.22 1.83 18.80
C ALA A 603 3.74 2.13 18.49
N SER A 604 3.46 2.89 17.43
CA SER A 604 2.11 3.28 17.04
C SER A 604 1.33 2.12 16.41
N ASP A 605 0.01 2.27 16.23
CA ASP A 605 -0.78 1.31 15.46
C ASP A 605 -0.55 1.49 13.97
N CYS A 606 -0.24 2.73 13.56
CA CYS A 606 0.27 3.06 12.25
C CYS A 606 1.18 4.30 12.37
N GLY A 607 2.48 4.10 12.21
CA GLY A 607 3.49 5.15 12.12
C GLY A 607 3.55 5.72 10.71
N ILE A 608 3.47 7.04 10.58
CA ILE A 608 3.38 7.74 9.30
C ILE A 608 4.57 8.67 9.15
N ALA A 609 5.44 8.40 8.18
CA ALA A 609 6.58 9.25 7.88
C ALA A 609 6.22 10.36 6.88
N MET A 610 6.83 11.54 7.07
CA MET A 610 6.70 12.70 6.18
C MET A 610 7.76 12.65 5.07
N GLY A 611 7.35 12.28 3.84
CA GLY A 611 8.25 12.26 2.68
C GLY A 611 9.33 11.20 2.74
N PHE A 612 10.30 11.32 1.84
CA PHE A 612 11.46 10.42 1.73
C PHE A 612 12.72 10.96 2.42
N GLY A 613 12.56 11.88 3.40
CA GLY A 613 13.68 12.63 3.97
C GLY A 613 14.68 11.81 4.80
N SER A 614 14.24 10.79 5.52
CA SER A 614 15.09 9.96 6.39
C SER A 614 14.84 8.49 6.16
N GLU A 615 15.89 7.72 5.81
CA GLU A 615 15.80 6.27 5.67
C GLU A 615 15.33 5.58 6.95
N ALA A 616 15.84 6.01 8.08
CA ALA A 616 15.47 5.43 9.37
C ALA A 616 14.00 5.69 9.73
N ALA A 617 13.45 6.88 9.41
CA ALA A 617 12.05 7.17 9.60
C ALA A 617 11.16 6.36 8.67
N ILE A 618 11.56 6.23 7.39
CA ILE A 618 10.86 5.39 6.41
C ILE A 618 10.87 3.94 6.88
N GLU A 619 12.02 3.40 7.33
CA GLU A 619 12.12 2.01 7.78
C GLU A 619 11.25 1.75 9.02
N ALA A 620 11.23 2.67 9.97
CA ALA A 620 10.47 2.59 11.22
C ALA A 620 8.96 2.85 11.04
N SER A 621 8.54 3.46 9.94
CA SER A 621 7.15 3.81 9.67
C SER A 621 6.38 2.65 9.02
N ASP A 622 5.06 2.72 9.10
CA ASP A 622 4.10 1.78 8.51
C ASP A 622 3.42 2.36 7.27
N ALA A 623 3.46 3.69 7.14
CA ALA A 623 3.01 4.42 5.97
C ALA A 623 3.92 5.64 5.72
N VAL A 624 3.98 6.10 4.46
CA VAL A 624 4.79 7.25 4.05
C VAL A 624 3.92 8.20 3.22
N LEU A 625 3.93 9.48 3.57
CA LEU A 625 3.34 10.55 2.75
C LEU A 625 4.38 11.01 1.74
N ALA A 626 4.34 10.46 0.53
CA ALA A 626 5.42 10.56 -0.46
C ALA A 626 5.82 12.00 -0.84
N SER A 627 4.85 12.91 -0.97
CA SER A 627 5.10 14.33 -1.25
C SER A 627 5.55 15.15 -0.02
N GLY A 628 5.56 14.52 1.17
CA GLY A 628 5.86 15.23 2.41
C GLY A 628 4.82 16.29 2.80
N THR A 629 3.60 16.24 2.27
CA THR A 629 2.48 17.13 2.64
C THR A 629 1.42 16.40 3.46
N LEU A 630 0.86 17.09 4.43
CA LEU A 630 -0.21 16.55 5.28
C LEU A 630 -1.54 16.35 4.54
N LYS A 631 -1.75 16.99 3.38
CA LYS A 631 -2.99 16.89 2.58
C LYS A 631 -3.36 15.46 2.17
N GLN A 632 -2.37 14.57 2.14
CA GLN A 632 -2.56 13.16 1.81
C GLN A 632 -3.21 12.36 2.96
N LEU A 633 -3.06 12.79 4.21
CA LEU A 633 -3.50 12.05 5.39
C LEU A 633 -5.02 11.84 5.45
N PRO A 634 -5.89 12.85 5.24
CA PRO A 634 -7.33 12.64 5.18
C PRO A 634 -7.76 11.70 4.06
N LYS A 635 -7.07 11.73 2.91
CA LYS A 635 -7.32 10.82 1.78
C LYS A 635 -7.00 9.38 2.17
N ALA A 636 -5.85 9.13 2.84
CA ALA A 636 -5.47 7.81 3.32
C ALA A 636 -6.54 7.21 4.25
N ILE A 637 -7.08 7.99 5.17
CA ILE A 637 -8.14 7.56 6.09
C ILE A 637 -9.43 7.21 5.32
N LYS A 638 -9.83 8.04 4.35
CA LYS A 638 -11.01 7.77 3.51
C LYS A 638 -10.85 6.46 2.73
N ILE A 639 -9.67 6.24 2.14
CA ILE A 639 -9.34 5.00 1.42
C ILE A 639 -9.41 3.81 2.40
N ALA A 640 -8.74 3.89 3.54
CA ALA A 640 -8.71 2.84 4.54
C ALA A 640 -10.12 2.44 4.99
N ARG A 641 -10.98 3.41 5.29
CA ARG A 641 -12.39 3.16 5.65
C ARG A 641 -13.20 2.57 4.51
N SER A 642 -12.95 3.02 3.26
CA SER A 642 -13.61 2.47 2.08
C SER A 642 -13.24 1.00 1.88
N VAL A 643 -11.99 0.62 2.08
CA VAL A 643 -11.52 -0.78 2.04
C VAL A 643 -12.25 -1.63 3.08
N ILE A 644 -12.24 -1.19 4.34
CA ILE A 644 -12.88 -1.95 5.43
C ILE A 644 -14.39 -2.10 5.20
N ASN A 645 -15.06 -1.05 4.70
CA ASN A 645 -16.49 -1.12 4.38
C ASN A 645 -16.76 -2.08 3.21
N THR A 646 -15.90 -2.07 2.19
CA THR A 646 -15.99 -3.02 1.06
C THR A 646 -15.79 -4.45 1.54
N VAL A 647 -14.77 -4.72 2.36
CA VAL A 647 -14.54 -6.05 2.95
C VAL A 647 -15.75 -6.53 3.73
N LYS A 648 -16.28 -5.71 4.64
CA LYS A 648 -17.48 -6.03 5.41
C LYS A 648 -18.70 -6.27 4.52
N GLY A 649 -18.90 -5.41 3.53
CA GLY A 649 -20.00 -5.53 2.57
C GLY A 649 -19.94 -6.83 1.78
N ASN A 650 -18.77 -7.17 1.24
CA ASN A 650 -18.56 -8.42 0.50
C ASN A 650 -18.81 -9.65 1.38
N ILE A 651 -18.31 -9.64 2.62
CA ILE A 651 -18.54 -10.76 3.56
C ILE A 651 -20.04 -10.93 3.86
N ILE A 652 -20.75 -9.85 4.20
CA ILE A 652 -22.19 -9.88 4.50
C ILE A 652 -22.96 -10.34 3.27
N PHE A 653 -22.67 -9.79 2.09
CA PHE A 653 -23.33 -10.16 0.85
C PHE A 653 -23.15 -11.64 0.52
N ALA A 654 -21.91 -12.12 0.55
CA ALA A 654 -21.60 -13.52 0.26
C ALA A 654 -22.29 -14.48 1.25
N LEU A 655 -22.23 -14.20 2.55
CA LEU A 655 -22.86 -15.03 3.57
C LEU A 655 -24.39 -15.00 3.46
N SER A 656 -25.00 -13.86 3.11
CA SER A 656 -26.45 -13.74 2.96
C SER A 656 -26.98 -14.57 1.81
N ILE A 657 -26.33 -14.53 0.65
CA ILE A 657 -26.74 -15.34 -0.51
C ILE A 657 -26.55 -16.83 -0.21
N LYS A 658 -25.43 -17.22 0.42
CA LYS A 658 -25.19 -18.61 0.81
C LYS A 658 -26.22 -19.12 1.80
N ALA A 659 -26.54 -18.35 2.82
CA ALA A 659 -27.60 -18.72 3.77
C ALA A 659 -28.95 -18.91 3.09
N LEU A 660 -29.29 -18.04 2.13
CA LEU A 660 -30.52 -18.16 1.33
C LEU A 660 -30.53 -19.46 0.53
N VAL A 661 -29.44 -19.78 -0.18
CA VAL A 661 -29.36 -21.03 -0.98
C VAL A 661 -29.46 -22.28 -0.08
N ILE A 662 -28.78 -22.29 1.06
CA ILE A 662 -28.82 -23.41 2.02
C ILE A 662 -30.24 -23.60 2.57
N ILE A 663 -30.96 -22.51 2.89
CA ILE A 663 -32.35 -22.56 3.32
C ILE A 663 -33.23 -23.14 2.21
N LEU A 664 -33.13 -22.68 0.98
CA LEU A 664 -33.86 -23.19 -0.17
C LEU A 664 -33.56 -24.67 -0.42
N ALA A 665 -32.29 -25.09 -0.26
CA ALA A 665 -31.87 -26.49 -0.39
C ALA A 665 -32.55 -27.39 0.70
N ALA A 666 -32.62 -26.92 1.93
CA ALA A 666 -33.26 -27.63 3.02
C ALA A 666 -34.75 -27.89 2.75
N PHE A 667 -35.44 -26.94 2.09
CA PHE A 667 -36.83 -27.12 1.67
C PHE A 667 -36.98 -27.87 0.32
N GLY A 668 -35.87 -28.29 -0.31
CA GLY A 668 -35.91 -28.99 -1.60
C GLY A 668 -36.25 -28.09 -2.80
N LEU A 669 -36.10 -26.77 -2.65
CA LEU A 669 -36.43 -25.79 -3.66
C LEU A 669 -35.19 -25.34 -4.48
N ALA A 670 -33.98 -25.67 -4.02
CA ALA A 670 -32.74 -25.35 -4.71
C ALA A 670 -32.19 -26.56 -5.48
N GLN A 671 -31.70 -26.31 -6.67
CA GLN A 671 -30.98 -27.28 -7.51
C GLN A 671 -29.45 -27.02 -7.48
N ILE A 672 -28.64 -28.02 -7.82
CA ILE A 672 -27.14 -27.89 -7.74
C ILE A 672 -26.63 -26.75 -8.61
N TRP A 673 -27.16 -26.59 -9.83
CA TRP A 673 -26.75 -25.52 -10.73
C TRP A 673 -27.03 -24.10 -10.16
N MET A 674 -28.13 -23.94 -9.39
CA MET A 674 -28.42 -22.67 -8.69
C MET A 674 -27.34 -22.35 -7.66
N SER A 675 -26.85 -23.36 -6.95
CA SER A 675 -25.76 -23.20 -5.99
C SER A 675 -24.46 -22.76 -6.66
N VAL A 676 -24.15 -23.33 -7.85
CA VAL A 676 -22.98 -22.94 -8.61
C VAL A 676 -23.08 -21.50 -9.10
N ILE A 677 -24.20 -21.10 -9.70
CA ILE A 677 -24.41 -19.71 -10.12
C ILE A 677 -24.34 -18.76 -8.94
N ALA A 678 -24.92 -19.12 -7.80
CA ALA A 678 -24.87 -18.28 -6.61
C ALA A 678 -23.44 -18.14 -6.08
N ASP A 679 -22.62 -19.19 -6.08
CA ASP A 679 -21.24 -19.13 -5.61
C ASP A 679 -20.33 -18.34 -6.56
N THR A 680 -20.28 -18.74 -7.83
CA THR A 680 -19.42 -18.08 -8.84
C THR A 680 -19.88 -16.64 -9.15
N GLY A 681 -21.22 -16.43 -9.23
CA GLY A 681 -21.78 -15.09 -9.44
C GLY A 681 -21.47 -14.12 -8.32
N VAL A 682 -21.58 -14.56 -7.08
CA VAL A 682 -21.21 -13.76 -5.91
C VAL A 682 -19.70 -13.48 -5.89
N SER A 683 -18.87 -14.48 -6.22
CA SER A 683 -17.41 -14.30 -6.33
C SER A 683 -17.07 -13.19 -7.33
N VAL A 684 -17.59 -13.25 -8.54
CA VAL A 684 -17.36 -12.25 -9.59
C VAL A 684 -17.81 -10.86 -9.14
N VAL A 685 -19.01 -10.73 -8.56
CA VAL A 685 -19.53 -9.45 -8.06
C VAL A 685 -18.63 -8.89 -6.96
N CYS A 686 -18.22 -9.69 -5.99
CA CYS A 686 -17.33 -9.27 -4.89
C CYS A 686 -15.95 -8.84 -5.41
N VAL A 687 -15.39 -9.54 -6.40
CA VAL A 687 -14.12 -9.17 -7.06
C VAL A 687 -14.25 -7.83 -7.79
N LEU A 688 -15.33 -7.62 -8.55
CA LEU A 688 -15.59 -6.35 -9.24
C LEU A 688 -15.78 -5.18 -8.26
N ILE A 689 -16.45 -5.40 -7.13
CA ILE A 689 -16.60 -4.40 -6.07
C ILE A 689 -15.24 -4.06 -5.46
N ALA A 690 -14.39 -5.05 -5.20
CA ALA A 690 -13.03 -4.86 -4.71
C ALA A 690 -12.16 -4.06 -5.70
N ALA A 691 -12.22 -4.39 -6.99
CA ALA A 691 -11.48 -3.71 -8.05
C ALA A 691 -11.91 -2.22 -8.25
N ARG A 692 -13.17 -1.87 -7.92
CA ARG A 692 -13.63 -0.47 -7.98
C ARG A 692 -12.91 0.45 -7.01
N LEU A 693 -12.30 -0.07 -5.94
CA LEU A 693 -11.53 0.74 -4.99
C LEU A 693 -10.37 1.50 -5.67
N LEU A 694 -9.72 0.87 -6.66
CA LEU A 694 -8.67 1.50 -7.45
C LEU A 694 -9.15 2.70 -8.28
N LYS A 695 -10.36 2.62 -8.84
CA LYS A 695 -10.91 3.64 -9.75
C LYS A 695 -11.70 4.73 -9.04
N LYS A 696 -11.85 4.63 -7.71
CA LYS A 696 -12.62 5.59 -6.93
C LYS A 696 -11.78 6.82 -6.63
N LYS A 697 -12.28 8.01 -6.99
CA LYS A 697 -11.66 9.29 -6.62
C LYS A 697 -11.91 9.58 -5.13
N TYR A 698 -10.82 9.89 -4.38
CA TYR A 698 -10.83 10.13 -2.94
C TYR A 698 -10.49 11.57 -2.57
#